data_33b5f44dc8c8779afc740cf478195e1a
#
_entry.id   33b5f44dc8c8779afc740cf478195e1a
#
_cell.length_a   1.000
_cell.length_b   1.000
_cell.length_c   1.000
_cell.angle_alpha   90.00
_cell.angle_beta   90.00
_cell.angle_gamma   90.00
#
_symmetry.space_group_name_H-M   'P 1'
#
loop_
_entity.id
_entity.type
_entity.pdbx_description
1 polymer ?
#
loop_
_entity_poly.entity_id
_entity_poly.type
_entity_poly.pdbx_seq_one_letter_code
_entity_poly.pdbx_strand_id
1 'polypeptide(L)'
;MRMIKNKKKYILMAILFIFVSMCLFLFIQVNASHKLDGIKNFPDSYKPYLEELAKKHPNWKFTALYTNLDWNYVISQENVFGKNLVPKNYSDRWKNTNPGQYNVEVDSGWVDSSKQAVEYCMDPRNFLNEVRIFQFETLSYDSETNNLDSIEKILYGTEFYNKQVSYLDSNGNNINMNEKYSDLILKGAQTSLVSPYHLTSRIKQEVGPFLTHSSISGTVEGYKGLYNFYNIGATSSSEPMGAIKNGLQYARDGKGASEETKRKYLIPWNNKERAITGGAIFIGSSYINVGQNTIYLQKFDVNDERGNDLFWHQYMTNVLAPYSESKSIYNGYEKSGLLSSSISFVIPVYNNMPEIPTQSPSISPSDFLQDNTKVYCNASGNVNIRTGPSTSYEIITTVKSQDKMTRIQRGVQSGERWDKVVLENGIVGYIYQTYVTEVPPVQIEKIELNLDNTILQKGERKQIQVTISPQEASSHKVIYSSSNPEIASIDDKGNIQAIRSGNATITVKAEENTVQSQIGIQVYSKVTEITLDQKEIYMQIDDTFKINGSIEPDDANDKTILYASSDLEIATIDTSGIITAHKEGECIVTGTSNENSSIKAECKVIVVRKMDDSEIHFDSSLNVNSLEVSGIDYTKNTVVDIKQLITTDLEIEIVNSKDEVLTDSDLVGSGCKIRVKENGKILRVYKIILYGDSNGDGKINSVDLLVLQRHILEIEPIEEIYRKASNIRKNGNKPTSVDLLLIQRHILGLQIIEQ
;
A
#
# COMPACT_ATOMS: atom_id res chain seq x y z
N MET A 1 33.49 21.02 8.29
CA MET A 1 32.27 21.26 9.08
C MET A 1 30.97 20.86 8.35
N ARG A 2 30.85 21.00 7.01
CA ARG A 2 29.66 20.61 6.20
C ARG A 2 29.42 19.09 6.11
N MET A 3 30.48 18.25 6.00
CA MET A 3 30.35 16.79 5.96
C MET A 3 29.77 16.17 7.26
N ILE A 4 30.05 16.79 8.40
CA ILE A 4 29.55 16.31 9.71
C ILE A 4 28.07 16.61 9.89
N LYS A 5 27.55 17.73 9.30
CA LYS A 5 26.12 18.07 9.36
C LYS A 5 25.25 17.14 8.50
N ASN A 6 25.76 16.73 7.32
CA ASN A 6 25.04 15.77 6.46
C ASN A 6 25.02 14.36 7.06
N LYS A 7 26.15 13.86 7.61
CA LYS A 7 26.15 12.57 8.33
C LYS A 7 25.14 12.53 9.50
N LYS A 8 25.03 13.62 10.26
CA LYS A 8 24.02 13.71 11.35
C LYS A 8 22.58 13.69 10.81
N LYS A 9 22.32 14.28 9.64
CA LYS A 9 20.99 14.28 9.03
C LYS A 9 20.60 12.89 8.50
N TYR A 10 21.52 12.15 7.88
CA TYR A 10 21.29 10.76 7.45
C TYR A 10 21.16 9.79 8.63
N ILE A 11 21.95 9.97 9.68
CA ILE A 11 21.81 9.19 10.91
C ILE A 11 20.47 9.47 11.58
N LEU A 12 20.02 10.73 11.61
CA LEU A 12 18.70 11.09 12.17
C LEU A 12 17.55 10.52 11.33
N MET A 13 17.66 10.53 10.00
CA MET A 13 16.67 9.91 9.09
C MET A 13 16.66 8.39 9.23
N ALA A 14 17.82 7.75 9.34
CA ALA A 14 17.92 6.31 9.56
C ALA A 14 17.33 5.90 10.94
N ILE A 15 17.60 6.68 12.00
CA ILE A 15 17.00 6.47 13.33
C ILE A 15 15.49 6.70 13.26
N LEU A 16 15.01 7.72 12.54
CA LEU A 16 13.58 7.98 12.37
C LEU A 16 12.90 6.84 11.57
N PHE A 17 13.56 6.33 10.51
CA PHE A 17 13.05 5.21 9.72
C PHE A 17 13.01 3.91 10.54
N ILE A 18 14.06 3.63 11.35
CA ILE A 18 14.08 2.50 12.27
C ILE A 18 13.01 2.66 13.35
N PHE A 19 12.81 3.87 13.89
CA PHE A 19 11.79 4.15 14.90
C PHE A 19 10.37 4.02 14.31
N VAL A 20 10.13 4.53 13.10
CA VAL A 20 8.85 4.38 12.37
C VAL A 20 8.60 2.90 12.02
N SER A 21 9.63 2.17 11.55
CA SER A 21 9.54 0.73 11.29
C SER A 21 9.29 -0.08 12.56
N MET A 22 9.95 0.28 13.66
CA MET A 22 9.75 -0.37 14.97
C MET A 22 8.39 -0.01 15.58
N CYS A 23 7.91 1.23 15.41
CA CYS A 23 6.55 1.62 15.78
C CYS A 23 5.50 0.92 14.92
N LEU A 24 5.74 0.76 13.60
CA LEU A 24 4.87 -0.01 12.71
C LEU A 24 4.86 -1.50 13.09
N PHE A 25 6.01 -2.07 13.41
CA PHE A 25 6.14 -3.46 13.87
C PHE A 25 5.48 -3.67 15.24
N LEU A 26 5.65 -2.73 16.18
CA LEU A 26 4.95 -2.73 17.48
C LEU A 26 3.45 -2.50 17.31
N PHE A 27 3.02 -1.64 16.37
CA PHE A 27 1.61 -1.43 16.07
C PHE A 27 0.98 -2.68 15.43
N ILE A 28 1.70 -3.38 14.54
CA ILE A 28 1.29 -4.67 13.98
C ILE A 28 1.25 -5.76 15.07
N GLN A 29 2.23 -5.81 15.97
CA GLN A 29 2.23 -6.77 17.09
C GLN A 29 1.15 -6.45 18.13
N VAL A 30 0.91 -5.16 18.44
CA VAL A 30 -0.18 -4.75 19.36
C VAL A 30 -1.53 -5.08 18.77
N ASN A 31 -1.74 -4.86 17.45
CA ASN A 31 -2.97 -5.25 16.77
C ASN A 31 -3.12 -6.79 16.68
N ALA A 32 -2.02 -7.52 16.41
CA ALA A 32 -2.04 -8.98 16.41
C ALA A 32 -2.27 -9.56 17.82
N SER A 33 -1.69 -8.97 18.87
CA SER A 33 -1.93 -9.39 20.25
C SER A 33 -3.35 -9.09 20.72
N HIS A 34 -3.93 -7.96 20.34
CA HIS A 34 -5.31 -7.62 20.69
C HIS A 34 -6.33 -8.55 20.02
N LYS A 35 -6.05 -9.03 18.79
CA LYS A 35 -6.89 -10.03 18.10
C LYS A 35 -6.70 -11.44 18.65
N LEU A 36 -5.48 -11.80 19.02
CA LEU A 36 -5.20 -13.06 19.71
C LEU A 36 -5.93 -13.12 21.06
N ASP A 37 -6.13 -11.99 21.74
CA ASP A 37 -6.89 -11.94 22.98
C ASP A 37 -8.35 -12.34 22.83
N GLY A 38 -9.00 -11.97 21.72
CA GLY A 38 -10.34 -12.47 21.36
C GLY A 38 -10.33 -13.99 21.13
N ILE A 39 -9.40 -14.49 20.33
CA ILE A 39 -9.25 -15.93 20.03
C ILE A 39 -8.87 -16.75 21.26
N LYS A 40 -8.10 -16.22 22.20
CA LYS A 40 -7.74 -16.91 23.46
C LYS A 40 -8.97 -17.34 24.28
N ASN A 41 -10.08 -16.65 24.14
CA ASN A 41 -11.32 -16.98 24.84
C ASN A 41 -12.07 -18.19 24.23
N PHE A 42 -11.59 -18.73 23.12
CA PHE A 42 -12.18 -19.92 22.51
C PHE A 42 -11.51 -21.21 23.00
N PRO A 43 -12.23 -22.35 22.97
CA PRO A 43 -11.62 -23.67 23.16
C PRO A 43 -10.56 -23.96 22.09
N ASP A 44 -9.58 -24.82 22.43
CA ASP A 44 -8.48 -25.14 21.53
C ASP A 44 -8.93 -25.70 20.16
N SER A 45 -10.07 -26.41 20.12
CA SER A 45 -10.64 -26.92 18.87
C SER A 45 -11.19 -25.85 17.91
N TYR A 46 -11.33 -24.59 18.34
CA TYR A 46 -11.76 -23.45 17.50
C TYR A 46 -10.58 -22.59 17.04
N LYS A 47 -9.57 -22.42 17.93
CA LYS A 47 -8.48 -21.46 17.76
C LYS A 47 -7.77 -21.55 16.40
N PRO A 48 -7.36 -22.74 15.91
CA PRO A 48 -6.61 -22.84 14.67
C PRO A 48 -7.36 -22.27 13.46
N TYR A 49 -8.66 -22.49 13.38
CA TYR A 49 -9.50 -21.97 12.29
C TYR A 49 -9.62 -20.45 12.36
N LEU A 50 -9.78 -19.90 13.56
CA LEU A 50 -9.88 -18.45 13.79
C LEU A 50 -8.54 -17.74 13.56
N GLU A 51 -7.44 -18.37 13.90
CA GLU A 51 -6.09 -17.87 13.64
C GLU A 51 -5.80 -17.77 12.13
N GLU A 52 -6.21 -18.78 11.34
CA GLU A 52 -6.11 -18.72 9.88
C GLU A 52 -6.94 -17.58 9.30
N LEU A 53 -8.16 -17.38 9.80
CA LEU A 53 -9.00 -16.27 9.37
C LEU A 53 -8.41 -14.90 9.79
N ALA A 54 -7.86 -14.81 10.99
CA ALA A 54 -7.21 -13.58 11.48
C ALA A 54 -5.95 -13.21 10.67
N LYS A 55 -5.16 -14.20 10.23
CA LYS A 55 -4.02 -13.98 9.34
C LYS A 55 -4.46 -13.40 8.00
N LYS A 56 -5.55 -13.95 7.42
CA LYS A 56 -6.07 -13.55 6.12
C LYS A 56 -6.80 -12.20 6.20
N HIS A 57 -7.56 -11.98 7.26
CA HIS A 57 -8.40 -10.82 7.51
C HIS A 57 -8.03 -10.14 8.84
N PRO A 58 -6.95 -9.37 8.88
CA PRO A 58 -6.48 -8.78 10.12
C PRO A 58 -7.45 -7.81 10.80
N ASN A 59 -8.50 -7.35 10.14
CA ASN A 59 -9.50 -6.44 10.70
C ASN A 59 -10.75 -7.15 11.25
N TRP A 60 -10.80 -8.48 11.13
CA TRP A 60 -11.95 -9.24 11.67
C TRP A 60 -11.80 -9.49 13.16
N LYS A 61 -12.91 -9.41 13.89
CA LYS A 61 -12.98 -9.62 15.34
C LYS A 61 -13.78 -10.84 15.65
N PHE A 62 -13.32 -11.65 16.61
CA PHE A 62 -13.98 -12.90 17.01
C PHE A 62 -14.30 -12.87 18.49
N THR A 63 -15.57 -13.06 18.84
CA THR A 63 -16.07 -13.11 20.23
C THR A 63 -16.69 -14.47 20.50
N ALA A 64 -16.21 -15.15 21.53
CA ALA A 64 -16.81 -16.40 21.99
C ALA A 64 -18.09 -16.12 22.79
N LEU A 65 -19.19 -16.76 22.38
CA LEU A 65 -20.46 -16.80 23.13
C LEU A 65 -20.57 -18.14 23.85
N TYR A 66 -20.21 -18.19 25.12
CA TYR A 66 -20.38 -19.38 25.95
C TYR A 66 -21.88 -19.53 26.29
N THR A 67 -22.56 -20.46 25.63
CA THR A 67 -23.99 -20.69 25.82
C THR A 67 -24.30 -21.34 27.17
N ASN A 68 -23.31 -21.97 27.82
CA ASN A 68 -23.45 -22.81 29.01
C ASN A 68 -24.37 -24.04 28.85
N LEU A 69 -24.72 -24.35 27.59
CA LEU A 69 -25.58 -25.49 27.25
C LEU A 69 -24.69 -26.71 26.93
N ASP A 70 -25.16 -27.90 27.38
CA ASP A 70 -24.53 -29.16 27.02
C ASP A 70 -24.87 -29.53 25.58
N TRP A 71 -23.87 -29.99 24.82
CA TRP A 71 -23.99 -30.32 23.40
C TRP A 71 -25.11 -31.36 23.13
N ASN A 72 -25.14 -32.48 23.91
CA ASN A 72 -26.13 -33.52 23.69
C ASN A 72 -27.53 -33.03 24.02
N TYR A 73 -27.66 -32.18 25.05
CA TYR A 73 -28.92 -31.55 25.37
C TYR A 73 -29.42 -30.66 24.22
N VAL A 74 -28.57 -29.78 23.70
CA VAL A 74 -28.95 -28.91 22.58
C VAL A 74 -29.37 -29.71 21.35
N ILE A 75 -28.59 -30.75 20.98
CA ILE A 75 -28.95 -31.64 19.88
C ILE A 75 -30.31 -32.34 20.12
N SER A 76 -30.58 -32.75 21.34
CA SER A 76 -31.90 -33.38 21.67
C SER A 76 -33.07 -32.40 21.49
N GLN A 77 -32.86 -31.10 21.80
CA GLN A 77 -33.88 -30.07 21.65
C GLN A 77 -34.09 -29.66 20.19
N GLU A 78 -33.05 -29.77 19.37
CA GLU A 78 -33.11 -29.43 17.94
C GLU A 78 -33.52 -30.65 17.06
N ASN A 79 -33.27 -31.89 17.48
CA ASN A 79 -33.63 -33.08 16.75
C ASN A 79 -35.08 -33.56 17.09
N VAL A 80 -36.03 -32.62 17.05
CA VAL A 80 -37.48 -32.88 17.27
C VAL A 80 -38.15 -32.87 15.90
N PHE A 81 -39.03 -33.88 15.68
CA PHE A 81 -39.74 -34.04 14.40
C PHE A 81 -40.45 -32.76 13.97
N GLY A 82 -40.23 -32.34 12.73
CA GLY A 82 -40.86 -31.17 12.15
C GLY A 82 -40.17 -29.83 12.46
N LYS A 83 -39.15 -29.80 13.31
CA LYS A 83 -38.48 -28.59 13.74
C LYS A 83 -37.38 -28.16 12.78
N ASN A 84 -36.57 -29.08 12.32
CA ASN A 84 -35.48 -28.87 11.39
C ASN A 84 -35.70 -29.66 10.09
N LEU A 85 -35.89 -28.97 8.99
CA LEU A 85 -36.26 -29.56 7.72
C LEU A 85 -35.14 -29.47 6.68
N VAL A 86 -35.15 -30.46 5.77
CA VAL A 86 -34.33 -30.49 4.56
C VAL A 86 -35.21 -30.70 3.34
N PRO A 87 -34.78 -30.30 2.13
CA PRO A 87 -35.51 -30.59 0.90
C PRO A 87 -35.68 -32.10 0.68
N LYS A 88 -36.86 -32.51 0.28
CA LYS A 88 -37.22 -33.91 0.05
C LYS A 88 -36.33 -34.64 -0.96
N ASN A 89 -35.72 -33.90 -1.89
CA ASN A 89 -34.79 -34.43 -2.90
C ASN A 89 -33.35 -34.64 -2.39
N TYR A 90 -33.06 -34.31 -1.13
CA TYR A 90 -31.74 -34.60 -0.53
C TYR A 90 -31.58 -36.12 -0.33
N SER A 91 -30.32 -36.59 -0.20
CA SER A 91 -30.01 -37.99 0.09
C SER A 91 -30.59 -38.41 1.45
N ASP A 92 -30.84 -39.70 1.63
CA ASP A 92 -31.44 -40.23 2.84
C ASP A 92 -30.65 -39.99 4.12
N ARG A 93 -29.35 -39.77 4.01
CA ARG A 93 -28.49 -39.36 5.14
C ARG A 93 -28.84 -38.01 5.74
N TRP A 94 -29.41 -37.12 4.94
CA TRP A 94 -29.87 -35.81 5.40
C TRP A 94 -31.25 -35.89 6.07
N LYS A 95 -31.99 -37.00 5.87
CA LYS A 95 -33.37 -37.14 6.27
C LYS A 95 -33.52 -38.05 7.50
N ASN A 96 -34.52 -37.74 8.31
CA ASN A 96 -34.92 -38.61 9.37
C ASN A 96 -35.40 -39.94 8.79
N THR A 97 -34.80 -41.06 9.22
CA THR A 97 -35.12 -42.42 8.77
C THR A 97 -35.92 -43.23 9.78
N ASN A 98 -36.43 -42.59 10.83
CA ASN A 98 -37.27 -43.30 11.85
C ASN A 98 -38.54 -43.86 11.22
N PRO A 99 -38.96 -45.06 11.63
CA PRO A 99 -40.20 -45.63 11.15
C PRO A 99 -41.40 -44.70 11.36
N GLY A 100 -42.17 -44.49 10.29
CA GLY A 100 -43.34 -43.61 10.30
C GLY A 100 -43.07 -42.11 10.15
N GLN A 101 -41.78 -41.70 10.11
CA GLN A 101 -41.37 -40.31 9.91
C GLN A 101 -40.57 -40.10 8.60
N TYR A 102 -40.02 -41.16 8.04
CA TYR A 102 -39.21 -41.11 6.83
C TYR A 102 -39.99 -40.57 5.62
N ASN A 103 -39.45 -39.53 4.98
CA ASN A 103 -40.03 -38.84 3.81
C ASN A 103 -41.48 -38.31 4.02
N VAL A 104 -41.92 -38.16 5.26
CA VAL A 104 -43.19 -37.48 5.57
C VAL A 104 -42.98 -35.99 5.33
N GLU A 105 -43.76 -35.40 4.43
CA GLU A 105 -43.72 -33.94 4.22
C GLU A 105 -44.31 -33.22 5.42
N VAL A 106 -43.48 -32.39 6.05
CA VAL A 106 -43.88 -31.48 7.13
C VAL A 106 -44.35 -30.15 6.52
N ASP A 107 -43.67 -29.70 5.47
CA ASP A 107 -44.08 -28.59 4.63
C ASP A 107 -43.87 -29.00 3.16
N SER A 108 -44.53 -28.31 2.24
CA SER A 108 -44.54 -28.70 0.81
C SER A 108 -43.10 -28.80 0.26
N GLY A 109 -42.69 -30.02 -0.11
CA GLY A 109 -41.35 -30.34 -0.58
C GLY A 109 -40.25 -30.44 0.46
N TRP A 110 -40.60 -30.37 1.77
CA TRP A 110 -39.66 -30.41 2.89
C TRP A 110 -39.98 -31.54 3.84
N VAL A 111 -38.95 -32.26 4.28
CA VAL A 111 -39.04 -33.39 5.20
C VAL A 111 -38.11 -33.18 6.39
N ASP A 112 -38.39 -33.92 7.47
CA ASP A 112 -37.62 -33.85 8.69
C ASP A 112 -36.15 -34.26 8.49
N SER A 113 -35.23 -33.53 9.11
CA SER A 113 -33.78 -33.75 8.97
C SER A 113 -33.29 -34.90 9.84
N SER A 114 -32.18 -35.53 9.48
CA SER A 114 -31.50 -36.50 10.33
C SER A 114 -30.80 -35.83 11.50
N LYS A 115 -30.60 -36.58 12.60
CA LYS A 115 -29.79 -36.12 13.73
C LYS A 115 -28.40 -35.67 13.30
N GLN A 116 -27.76 -36.43 12.39
CA GLN A 116 -26.46 -36.07 11.85
C GLN A 116 -26.48 -34.72 11.09
N ALA A 117 -27.58 -34.41 10.41
CA ALA A 117 -27.75 -33.12 9.74
C ALA A 117 -27.83 -31.95 10.74
N VAL A 118 -28.58 -32.17 11.84
CA VAL A 118 -28.66 -31.19 12.95
C VAL A 118 -27.30 -31.01 13.59
N GLU A 119 -26.60 -32.09 13.97
CA GLU A 119 -25.26 -32.04 14.56
C GLU A 119 -24.27 -31.29 13.66
N TYR A 120 -24.27 -31.57 12.36
CA TYR A 120 -23.41 -30.90 11.41
C TYR A 120 -23.70 -29.39 11.32
N CYS A 121 -24.97 -29.00 11.19
CA CYS A 121 -25.36 -27.59 11.05
C CYS A 121 -25.18 -26.77 12.32
N MET A 122 -25.22 -27.43 13.48
CA MET A 122 -25.05 -26.78 14.77
C MET A 122 -23.61 -26.69 15.24
N ASP A 123 -22.69 -27.51 14.73
CA ASP A 123 -21.28 -27.43 15.11
C ASP A 123 -20.60 -26.22 14.45
N PRO A 124 -20.31 -25.13 15.19
CA PRO A 124 -19.75 -23.90 14.59
C PRO A 124 -18.43 -24.12 13.86
N ARG A 125 -17.64 -25.11 14.28
CA ARG A 125 -16.30 -25.40 13.74
C ARG A 125 -16.35 -25.83 12.27
N ASN A 126 -17.46 -26.40 11.80
CA ASN A 126 -17.69 -26.76 10.40
C ASN A 126 -17.72 -25.52 9.46
N PHE A 127 -17.92 -24.35 10.04
CA PHE A 127 -18.19 -23.11 9.32
C PHE A 127 -17.18 -22.00 9.58
N LEU A 128 -16.10 -22.28 10.32
CA LEU A 128 -15.00 -21.35 10.57
C LEU A 128 -14.04 -21.30 9.37
N ASN A 129 -14.58 -20.94 8.22
CA ASN A 129 -13.86 -20.67 6.98
C ASN A 129 -14.35 -19.35 6.39
N GLU A 130 -13.60 -18.78 5.44
CA GLU A 130 -13.82 -17.43 4.91
C GLU A 130 -15.24 -17.17 4.40
N VAL A 131 -15.90 -18.21 3.86
CA VAL A 131 -17.23 -18.08 3.25
C VAL A 131 -18.35 -18.27 4.28
N ARG A 132 -18.22 -19.29 5.15
CA ARG A 132 -19.33 -19.71 6.02
C ARG A 132 -19.37 -19.04 7.38
N ILE A 133 -18.28 -18.36 7.77
CA ILE A 133 -18.21 -17.61 9.02
C ILE A 133 -19.26 -16.49 9.11
N PHE A 134 -19.74 -16.00 7.99
CA PHE A 134 -20.75 -14.93 7.93
C PHE A 134 -22.10 -15.31 8.57
N GLN A 135 -22.36 -16.59 8.86
CA GLN A 135 -23.52 -16.94 9.69
C GLN A 135 -23.39 -16.48 11.16
N PHE A 136 -22.16 -16.15 11.58
CA PHE A 136 -21.82 -15.64 12.91
C PHE A 136 -21.55 -14.14 12.92
N GLU A 137 -21.70 -13.44 11.78
CA GLU A 137 -21.57 -11.98 11.75
C GLU A 137 -22.55 -11.34 12.71
N THR A 138 -22.08 -10.40 13.56
CA THR A 138 -22.99 -9.70 14.47
C THR A 138 -23.85 -8.71 13.71
N LEU A 139 -25.16 -8.86 13.88
CA LEU A 139 -26.17 -7.96 13.31
C LEU A 139 -26.47 -6.78 14.24
N SER A 140 -25.90 -6.74 15.44
CA SER A 140 -25.97 -5.59 16.35
C SER A 140 -25.03 -4.48 15.94
N TYR A 141 -25.37 -3.24 16.28
CA TYR A 141 -24.47 -2.08 16.12
C TYR A 141 -23.22 -2.23 17.00
N ASP A 142 -22.08 -2.02 16.42
CA ASP A 142 -20.78 -1.98 17.10
C ASP A 142 -19.99 -0.75 16.64
N SER A 143 -19.78 0.20 17.57
CA SER A 143 -19.09 1.46 17.27
C SER A 143 -17.62 1.31 16.87
N GLU A 144 -16.98 0.17 17.18
CA GLU A 144 -15.58 -0.08 16.83
C GLU A 144 -15.41 -0.63 15.42
N THR A 145 -16.43 -1.28 14.86
CA THR A 145 -16.37 -1.90 13.53
C THR A 145 -17.25 -1.20 12.50
N ASN A 146 -18.36 -0.61 12.93
CA ASN A 146 -19.32 0.02 12.02
C ASN A 146 -18.94 1.48 11.71
N ASN A 147 -18.70 1.80 10.45
CA ASN A 147 -18.26 3.13 10.01
C ASN A 147 -18.86 3.54 8.66
N LEU A 148 -18.78 4.84 8.35
CA LEU A 148 -19.35 5.43 7.14
C LEU A 148 -18.70 4.90 5.85
N ASP A 149 -17.38 4.70 5.83
CA ASP A 149 -16.66 4.20 4.65
C ASP A 149 -17.19 2.84 4.19
N SER A 150 -17.44 1.95 5.14
CA SER A 150 -18.00 0.62 4.85
C SER A 150 -19.46 0.67 4.38
N ILE A 151 -20.26 1.60 4.90
CA ILE A 151 -21.62 1.84 4.39
C ILE A 151 -21.55 2.31 2.94
N GLU A 152 -20.67 3.26 2.64
CA GLU A 152 -20.50 3.80 1.27
C GLU A 152 -20.01 2.70 0.31
N LYS A 153 -19.12 1.79 0.74
CA LYS A 153 -18.74 0.62 -0.08
C LYS A 153 -19.96 -0.24 -0.47
N ILE A 154 -20.88 -0.48 0.47
CA ILE A 154 -22.11 -1.24 0.17
C ILE A 154 -23.01 -0.44 -0.76
N LEU A 155 -23.08 0.88 -0.62
CA LEU A 155 -23.88 1.77 -1.47
C LEU A 155 -23.28 2.02 -2.85
N TYR A 156 -22.02 1.64 -3.08
CA TYR A 156 -21.37 1.86 -4.37
C TYR A 156 -22.18 1.30 -5.54
N GLY A 157 -22.31 2.11 -6.60
CA GLY A 157 -23.12 1.77 -7.78
C GLY A 157 -24.64 1.93 -7.59
N THR A 158 -25.10 2.53 -6.49
CA THR A 158 -26.52 2.85 -6.24
C THR A 158 -26.78 4.35 -6.31
N GLU A 159 -28.05 4.75 -6.37
CA GLU A 159 -28.47 6.15 -6.32
C GLU A 159 -28.16 6.85 -4.99
N PHE A 160 -27.78 6.11 -3.94
CA PHE A 160 -27.47 6.66 -2.62
C PHE A 160 -25.98 6.86 -2.38
N TYR A 161 -25.14 6.33 -3.26
CA TYR A 161 -23.70 6.43 -3.11
C TYR A 161 -23.23 7.89 -3.04
N ASN A 162 -22.60 8.25 -1.95
CA ASN A 162 -22.03 9.59 -1.69
C ASN A 162 -23.02 10.76 -1.94
N LYS A 163 -24.34 10.51 -1.79
CA LYS A 163 -25.41 11.43 -2.15
C LYS A 163 -26.08 12.03 -0.93
N GLN A 164 -26.27 13.35 -0.94
CA GLN A 164 -27.09 14.06 0.03
C GLN A 164 -28.56 13.65 -0.09
N VAL A 165 -29.23 13.63 1.06
CA VAL A 165 -30.64 13.22 1.13
C VAL A 165 -31.54 14.35 0.66
N SER A 166 -32.46 14.02 -0.25
CA SER A 166 -33.58 14.88 -0.59
C SER A 166 -34.88 14.08 -0.57
N TYR A 167 -36.00 14.72 -0.18
CA TYR A 167 -37.29 14.05 -0.12
C TYR A 167 -38.44 15.04 -0.30
N LEU A 168 -39.61 14.54 -0.66
CA LEU A 168 -40.83 15.29 -0.73
C LEU A 168 -41.54 15.25 0.62
N ASP A 169 -41.99 16.39 1.14
CA ASP A 169 -42.86 16.43 2.32
C ASP A 169 -44.32 16.05 1.94
N SER A 170 -45.22 15.98 2.92
CA SER A 170 -46.64 15.68 2.69
C SER A 170 -47.37 16.69 1.82
N ASN A 171 -46.83 17.88 1.64
CA ASN A 171 -47.37 18.94 0.80
C ASN A 171 -46.80 18.90 -0.63
N GLY A 172 -45.80 18.02 -0.87
CA GLY A 172 -45.11 17.89 -2.15
C GLY A 172 -43.94 18.86 -2.34
N ASN A 173 -43.51 19.56 -1.27
CA ASN A 173 -42.31 20.41 -1.31
C ASN A 173 -41.05 19.56 -1.25
N ASN A 174 -40.05 19.91 -2.05
CA ASN A 174 -38.76 19.26 -1.99
C ASN A 174 -37.93 19.79 -0.81
N ILE A 175 -37.54 18.89 0.09
CA ILE A 175 -36.68 19.15 1.25
C ILE A 175 -35.31 18.60 0.97
N ASN A 176 -34.26 19.41 1.10
CA ASN A 176 -32.84 18.97 0.98
C ASN A 176 -32.21 18.97 2.37
N MET A 177 -31.50 17.90 2.68
CA MET A 177 -30.73 17.75 3.91
C MET A 177 -29.23 17.92 3.61
N ASN A 178 -28.46 18.29 4.61
CA ASN A 178 -26.99 18.32 4.48
C ASN A 178 -26.36 16.96 4.64
N GLU A 179 -27.06 16.03 5.30
CA GLU A 179 -26.61 14.66 5.55
C GLU A 179 -26.73 13.82 4.28
N LYS A 180 -25.82 12.83 4.17
CA LYS A 180 -25.87 11.78 3.15
C LYS A 180 -26.78 10.63 3.61
N TYR A 181 -27.11 9.75 2.66
CA TYR A 181 -27.84 8.51 3.00
C TYR A 181 -27.04 7.62 3.96
N SER A 182 -25.72 7.55 3.82
CA SER A 182 -24.85 6.84 4.75
C SER A 182 -24.94 7.39 6.19
N ASP A 183 -25.04 8.71 6.37
CA ASP A 183 -25.21 9.32 7.69
C ASP A 183 -26.55 8.92 8.32
N LEU A 184 -27.64 8.94 7.54
CA LEU A 184 -28.96 8.53 8.04
C LEU A 184 -29.02 7.04 8.38
N ILE A 185 -28.36 6.19 7.58
CA ILE A 185 -28.28 4.75 7.85
C ILE A 185 -27.48 4.52 9.14
N LEU A 186 -26.34 5.19 9.31
CA LEU A 186 -25.54 5.07 10.54
C LEU A 186 -26.32 5.58 11.76
N LYS A 187 -27.03 6.69 11.66
CA LYS A 187 -27.89 7.22 12.73
C LYS A 187 -29.03 6.26 13.07
N GLY A 188 -29.65 5.68 12.04
CA GLY A 188 -30.67 4.64 12.19
C GLY A 188 -30.12 3.40 12.89
N ALA A 189 -28.89 2.96 12.54
CA ALA A 189 -28.19 1.86 13.15
C ALA A 189 -27.89 2.11 14.64
N GLN A 190 -27.38 3.27 14.98
CA GLN A 190 -27.12 3.70 16.36
C GLN A 190 -28.40 3.73 17.21
N THR A 191 -29.49 4.25 16.63
CA THR A 191 -30.79 4.36 17.33
C THR A 191 -31.44 2.99 17.51
N SER A 192 -31.36 2.12 16.53
CA SER A 192 -32.00 0.80 16.54
C SER A 192 -31.12 -0.28 17.16
N LEU A 193 -29.84 -0.01 17.43
CA LEU A 193 -28.82 -0.98 17.87
C LEU A 193 -28.61 -2.12 16.85
N VAL A 194 -28.87 -1.87 15.55
CA VAL A 194 -28.70 -2.84 14.45
C VAL A 194 -27.51 -2.42 13.58
N SER A 195 -26.72 -3.39 13.13
CA SER A 195 -25.57 -3.17 12.24
C SER A 195 -25.96 -2.36 10.99
N PRO A 196 -25.26 -1.28 10.68
CA PRO A 196 -25.53 -0.49 9.47
C PRO A 196 -25.24 -1.29 8.19
N TYR A 197 -24.36 -2.28 8.25
CA TYR A 197 -24.07 -3.17 7.12
C TYR A 197 -25.28 -4.05 6.81
N HIS A 198 -25.88 -4.61 7.87
CA HIS A 198 -27.14 -5.36 7.76
C HIS A 198 -28.27 -4.48 7.24
N LEU A 199 -28.46 -3.28 7.81
CA LEU A 199 -29.51 -2.34 7.36
C LEU A 199 -29.36 -1.94 5.89
N THR A 200 -28.15 -1.60 5.48
CA THR A 200 -27.84 -1.21 4.07
C THR A 200 -28.12 -2.36 3.12
N SER A 201 -27.70 -3.57 3.47
CA SER A 201 -27.93 -4.77 2.67
C SER A 201 -29.43 -5.10 2.58
N ARG A 202 -30.18 -4.99 3.68
CA ARG A 202 -31.64 -5.16 3.68
C ARG A 202 -32.35 -4.11 2.82
N ILE A 203 -31.96 -2.85 2.89
CA ILE A 203 -32.52 -1.80 2.02
C ILE A 203 -32.31 -2.20 0.55
N LYS A 204 -31.07 -2.60 0.15
CA LYS A 204 -30.80 -3.04 -1.23
C LYS A 204 -31.62 -4.25 -1.65
N GLN A 205 -31.82 -5.20 -0.75
CA GLN A 205 -32.64 -6.39 -0.99
C GLN A 205 -34.10 -6.04 -1.21
N GLU A 206 -34.68 -5.17 -0.37
CA GLU A 206 -36.10 -4.88 -0.34
C GLU A 206 -36.52 -3.87 -1.43
N VAL A 207 -35.68 -2.86 -1.75
CA VAL A 207 -36.03 -1.81 -2.71
C VAL A 207 -35.21 -1.86 -3.99
N GLY A 208 -34.51 -2.96 -4.21
CA GLY A 208 -33.76 -3.25 -5.42
C GLY A 208 -32.31 -2.73 -5.40
N PRO A 209 -31.45 -3.32 -6.21
CA PRO A 209 -29.99 -3.12 -6.14
C PRO A 209 -29.55 -1.69 -6.49
N PHE A 210 -30.36 -0.93 -7.21
CA PHE A 210 -30.04 0.47 -7.58
C PHE A 210 -30.70 1.48 -6.66
N LEU A 211 -31.57 1.09 -5.73
CA LEU A 211 -32.27 1.96 -4.79
C LEU A 211 -33.18 3.00 -5.46
N THR A 212 -33.94 2.56 -6.47
CA THR A 212 -34.85 3.41 -7.27
C THR A 212 -36.33 3.01 -7.13
N HIS A 213 -36.66 2.16 -6.16
CA HIS A 213 -37.99 1.61 -6.00
C HIS A 213 -39.05 2.65 -5.62
N SER A 214 -40.28 2.47 -6.07
CA SER A 214 -41.39 3.43 -5.82
C SER A 214 -41.73 3.59 -4.34
N SER A 215 -41.51 2.57 -3.49
CA SER A 215 -41.77 2.65 -2.03
C SER A 215 -40.91 3.70 -1.30
N ILE A 216 -39.83 4.18 -1.94
CA ILE A 216 -38.90 5.18 -1.38
C ILE A 216 -38.88 6.47 -2.17
N SER A 217 -39.73 6.61 -3.20
CA SER A 217 -39.78 7.80 -4.07
C SER A 217 -40.51 8.99 -3.42
N GLY A 218 -41.48 8.73 -2.58
CA GLY A 218 -42.37 9.74 -2.02
C GLY A 218 -43.40 10.32 -3.02
N THR A 219 -43.52 9.72 -4.22
CA THR A 219 -44.37 10.22 -5.32
C THR A 219 -45.59 9.35 -5.61
N VAL A 220 -45.78 8.22 -4.88
CA VAL A 220 -46.90 7.30 -5.10
C VAL A 220 -48.22 8.01 -4.84
N GLU A 221 -49.12 7.96 -5.81
CA GLU A 221 -50.44 8.60 -5.71
C GLU A 221 -51.25 8.08 -4.52
N GLY A 222 -51.83 9.00 -3.74
CA GLY A 222 -52.50 8.69 -2.48
C GLY A 222 -51.58 8.49 -1.27
N TYR A 223 -50.26 8.50 -1.48
CA TYR A 223 -49.23 8.26 -0.48
C TYR A 223 -48.03 9.22 -0.61
N LYS A 224 -48.26 10.43 -1.13
CA LYS A 224 -47.19 11.44 -1.32
C LYS A 224 -46.52 11.76 0.01
N GLY A 225 -45.17 11.86 -0.02
CA GLY A 225 -44.35 12.18 1.15
C GLY A 225 -44.23 11.01 2.15
N LEU A 226 -44.62 9.81 1.80
CA LEU A 226 -44.41 8.58 2.60
C LEU A 226 -43.32 7.69 2.01
N TYR A 227 -42.59 7.02 2.87
CA TYR A 227 -41.39 6.24 2.53
C TYR A 227 -41.37 4.92 3.28
N ASN A 228 -40.94 3.84 2.60
CA ASN A 228 -40.77 2.52 3.23
C ASN A 228 -39.53 1.83 2.62
N PHE A 229 -38.42 1.88 3.33
CA PHE A 229 -37.13 1.36 2.87
C PHE A 229 -36.99 -0.16 3.03
N TYR A 230 -37.82 -0.77 3.85
CA TYR A 230 -37.70 -2.21 4.22
C TYR A 230 -38.94 -3.01 3.81
N ASN A 231 -39.84 -2.44 3.00
CA ASN A 231 -41.10 -3.08 2.57
C ASN A 231 -41.96 -3.65 3.71
N ILE A 232 -41.83 -3.11 4.93
CA ILE A 232 -42.60 -3.56 6.09
C ILE A 232 -44.09 -3.37 5.81
N GLY A 233 -44.88 -4.43 6.00
CA GLY A 233 -46.32 -4.45 5.72
C GLY A 233 -46.69 -4.48 4.22
N ALA A 234 -45.76 -4.70 3.31
CA ALA A 234 -45.95 -4.80 1.87
C ALA A 234 -46.51 -6.20 1.49
N THR A 235 -47.71 -6.52 1.96
CA THR A 235 -48.40 -7.77 1.63
C THR A 235 -48.94 -7.78 0.22
N SER A 236 -48.92 -8.92 -0.45
CA SER A 236 -49.46 -9.10 -1.82
C SER A 236 -50.91 -8.66 -1.94
N SER A 237 -51.24 -8.08 -3.10
CA SER A 237 -52.59 -7.66 -3.47
C SER A 237 -52.78 -7.79 -4.97
N SER A 238 -54.03 -8.03 -5.43
CA SER A 238 -54.38 -8.05 -6.86
C SER A 238 -54.40 -6.62 -7.50
N GLU A 239 -54.40 -5.58 -6.68
CA GLU A 239 -54.41 -4.20 -7.16
C GLU A 239 -53.07 -3.78 -7.77
N PRO A 240 -53.06 -2.91 -8.78
CA PRO A 240 -51.85 -2.34 -9.32
C PRO A 240 -51.00 -1.65 -8.22
N MET A 241 -49.72 -2.03 -8.14
CA MET A 241 -48.81 -1.60 -7.05
C MET A 241 -49.32 -1.96 -5.64
N GLY A 242 -50.17 -3.00 -5.49
CA GLY A 242 -50.88 -3.28 -4.25
C GLY A 242 -49.93 -3.55 -3.09
N ALA A 243 -48.85 -4.30 -3.27
CA ALA A 243 -47.87 -4.53 -2.23
C ALA A 243 -47.18 -3.21 -1.78
N ILE A 244 -46.82 -2.32 -2.74
CA ILE A 244 -46.22 -1.02 -2.42
C ILE A 244 -47.19 -0.13 -1.65
N LYS A 245 -48.47 -0.06 -2.12
CA LYS A 245 -49.50 0.72 -1.43
C LYS A 245 -49.75 0.19 -0.02
N ASN A 246 -49.79 -1.13 0.17
CA ASN A 246 -49.90 -1.77 1.47
C ASN A 246 -48.75 -1.40 2.43
N GLY A 247 -47.53 -1.42 1.93
CA GLY A 247 -46.33 -0.96 2.69
C GLY A 247 -46.37 0.52 3.01
N LEU A 248 -46.80 1.37 2.08
CA LEU A 248 -46.94 2.80 2.32
C LEU A 248 -48.13 3.13 3.24
N GLN A 249 -49.20 2.32 3.24
CA GLN A 249 -50.25 2.43 4.26
C GLN A 249 -49.72 2.12 5.65
N TYR A 250 -48.89 1.07 5.80
CA TYR A 250 -48.18 0.80 7.05
C TYR A 250 -47.32 2.01 7.47
N ALA A 251 -46.57 2.61 6.53
CA ALA A 251 -45.77 3.78 6.77
C ALA A 251 -46.58 5.00 7.23
N ARG A 252 -47.85 5.11 6.80
CA ARG A 252 -48.75 6.19 7.16
C ARG A 252 -49.34 6.05 8.56
N ASP A 253 -49.88 4.88 8.89
CA ASP A 253 -50.74 4.67 10.05
C ASP A 253 -50.49 3.37 10.85
N GLY A 254 -49.53 2.54 10.42
CA GLY A 254 -49.20 1.28 11.07
C GLY A 254 -50.21 0.15 10.86
N LYS A 255 -51.16 0.30 9.91
CA LYS A 255 -52.21 -0.71 9.64
C LYS A 255 -52.94 -1.19 10.89
N GLY A 256 -53.45 -0.28 11.71
CA GLY A 256 -54.18 -0.60 12.94
C GLY A 256 -53.31 -0.86 14.18
N ALA A 257 -51.98 -0.57 14.07
CA ALA A 257 -51.07 -0.64 15.22
C ALA A 257 -51.53 0.31 16.35
N SER A 258 -51.25 -0.04 17.60
CA SER A 258 -51.47 0.82 18.75
C SER A 258 -50.65 2.10 18.68
N GLU A 259 -51.08 3.17 19.38
CA GLU A 259 -50.32 4.42 19.46
C GLU A 259 -48.91 4.23 20.08
N GLU A 260 -48.76 3.26 20.98
CA GLU A 260 -47.49 2.87 21.55
C GLU A 260 -46.58 2.27 20.46
N THR A 261 -47.07 1.36 19.65
CA THR A 261 -46.38 0.73 18.53
C THR A 261 -45.98 1.78 17.49
N LYS A 262 -46.87 2.74 17.17
CA LYS A 262 -46.56 3.84 16.24
C LYS A 262 -45.44 4.73 16.78
N ARG A 263 -45.49 5.07 18.08
CA ARG A 263 -44.38 5.83 18.70
C ARG A 263 -43.07 5.06 18.67
N LYS A 264 -43.10 3.77 19.04
CA LYS A 264 -41.93 2.88 19.02
C LYS A 264 -41.24 2.83 17.65
N TYR A 265 -42.01 2.70 16.60
CA TYR A 265 -41.50 2.60 15.24
C TYR A 265 -41.48 3.89 14.45
N LEU A 266 -41.64 5.04 15.12
CA LEU A 266 -41.60 6.39 14.54
C LEU A 266 -42.60 6.59 13.38
N ILE A 267 -43.74 5.91 13.38
CA ILE A 267 -44.83 6.12 12.41
C ILE A 267 -45.56 7.44 12.71
N PRO A 268 -45.88 8.28 11.70
CA PRO A 268 -45.76 8.06 10.27
C PRO A 268 -44.33 8.25 9.73
N TRP A 269 -43.99 7.47 8.70
CA TRP A 269 -42.73 7.58 7.97
C TRP A 269 -42.83 8.62 6.84
N ASN A 270 -43.02 9.86 7.22
CA ASN A 270 -43.27 11.02 6.37
C ASN A 270 -42.01 11.79 5.95
N ASN A 271 -40.87 11.28 6.27
CA ASN A 271 -39.56 11.67 5.74
C ASN A 271 -38.60 10.48 5.74
N LYS A 272 -37.48 10.60 5.03
CA LYS A 272 -36.53 9.49 4.83
C LYS A 272 -35.82 9.08 6.13
N GLU A 273 -35.48 10.05 7.01
CA GLU A 273 -34.84 9.75 8.30
C GLU A 273 -35.76 8.90 9.19
N ARG A 274 -37.04 9.30 9.35
CA ARG A 274 -37.99 8.52 10.15
C ARG A 274 -38.25 7.14 9.57
N ALA A 275 -38.31 7.03 8.24
CA ALA A 275 -38.54 5.75 7.57
C ALA A 275 -37.33 4.79 7.70
N ILE A 276 -36.10 5.30 7.56
CA ILE A 276 -34.90 4.48 7.77
C ILE A 276 -34.77 4.05 9.23
N THR A 277 -34.87 5.01 10.16
CA THR A 277 -34.71 4.73 11.60
C THR A 277 -35.84 3.89 12.16
N GLY A 278 -37.10 4.23 11.83
CA GLY A 278 -38.28 3.50 12.32
C GLY A 278 -38.34 2.06 11.80
N GLY A 279 -37.99 1.86 10.54
CA GLY A 279 -37.84 0.53 9.94
C GLY A 279 -36.68 -0.27 10.54
N ALA A 280 -35.54 0.38 10.84
CA ALA A 280 -34.42 -0.26 11.53
C ALA A 280 -34.81 -0.74 12.94
N ILE A 281 -35.55 0.08 13.71
CA ILE A 281 -36.07 -0.33 15.04
C ILE A 281 -37.00 -1.53 14.90
N PHE A 282 -37.86 -1.56 13.86
CA PHE A 282 -38.74 -2.70 13.61
C PHE A 282 -37.92 -3.96 13.34
N ILE A 283 -36.93 -3.91 12.47
CA ILE A 283 -36.05 -5.05 12.13
C ILE A 283 -35.32 -5.57 13.38
N GLY A 284 -34.75 -4.68 14.20
CA GLY A 284 -34.00 -5.05 15.40
C GLY A 284 -34.83 -5.70 16.47
N SER A 285 -36.13 -5.37 16.55
CA SER A 285 -36.97 -5.71 17.71
C SER A 285 -37.37 -7.19 17.86
N SER A 286 -37.33 -7.97 16.77
CA SER A 286 -37.81 -9.34 16.80
C SER A 286 -36.75 -10.36 17.23
N TYR A 287 -35.51 -10.20 16.74
CA TYR A 287 -34.43 -11.15 16.94
C TYR A 287 -33.15 -10.50 17.49
N ILE A 288 -32.68 -9.45 16.82
CA ILE A 288 -31.33 -8.90 17.06
C ILE A 288 -31.19 -8.35 18.48
N ASN A 289 -32.15 -7.52 18.91
CA ASN A 289 -32.10 -6.82 20.20
C ASN A 289 -32.63 -7.69 21.38
N VAL A 290 -32.84 -8.97 21.13
CA VAL A 290 -33.25 -9.93 22.16
C VAL A 290 -32.22 -11.07 22.33
N GLY A 291 -31.00 -10.84 21.87
CA GLY A 291 -29.88 -11.77 22.03
C GLY A 291 -29.60 -12.67 20.82
N GLN A 292 -30.53 -12.75 19.85
CA GLN A 292 -30.36 -13.54 18.63
C GLN A 292 -29.73 -12.69 17.52
N ASN A 293 -28.54 -12.16 17.78
CA ASN A 293 -27.88 -11.16 16.96
C ASN A 293 -26.94 -11.71 15.88
N THR A 294 -27.10 -12.95 15.48
CA THR A 294 -26.48 -13.56 14.28
C THR A 294 -27.51 -14.45 13.57
N ILE A 295 -27.28 -14.72 12.28
CA ILE A 295 -28.19 -15.65 11.53
C ILE A 295 -28.22 -17.01 12.19
N TYR A 296 -27.08 -17.50 12.68
CA TYR A 296 -27.00 -18.75 13.42
C TYR A 296 -27.90 -18.73 14.67
N LEU A 297 -27.84 -17.70 15.49
CA LEU A 297 -28.66 -17.56 16.71
C LEU A 297 -30.15 -17.39 16.40
N GLN A 298 -30.49 -16.74 15.29
CA GLN A 298 -31.88 -16.64 14.83
C GLN A 298 -32.44 -17.98 14.38
N LYS A 299 -31.58 -18.89 13.86
CA LYS A 299 -32.00 -20.21 13.46
C LYS A 299 -32.16 -21.17 14.66
N PHE A 300 -31.19 -21.20 15.57
CA PHE A 300 -31.14 -22.26 16.59
C PHE A 300 -31.62 -21.82 17.98
N ASP A 301 -31.81 -20.51 18.20
CA ASP A 301 -32.35 -19.94 19.44
C ASP A 301 -31.68 -20.49 20.72
N VAL A 302 -30.36 -20.48 20.74
CA VAL A 302 -29.52 -20.94 21.85
C VAL A 302 -29.06 -19.81 22.77
N ASN A 303 -29.51 -18.58 22.51
CA ASN A 303 -29.24 -17.39 23.31
C ASN A 303 -30.41 -16.41 23.17
N ASP A 304 -31.28 -16.34 24.17
CA ASP A 304 -32.41 -15.42 24.23
C ASP A 304 -32.37 -14.62 25.54
N GLU A 305 -32.04 -13.33 25.42
CA GLU A 305 -31.93 -12.40 26.56
C GLU A 305 -33.30 -12.01 27.17
N ARG A 306 -34.40 -12.37 26.53
CA ARG A 306 -35.76 -12.15 27.07
C ARG A 306 -36.10 -13.12 28.22
N GLY A 307 -35.27 -14.17 28.40
CA GLY A 307 -35.54 -15.23 29.41
C GLY A 307 -36.71 -16.15 29.05
N ASN A 308 -37.02 -16.25 27.76
CA ASN A 308 -38.01 -17.22 27.25
C ASN A 308 -37.37 -18.62 27.14
N ASP A 309 -38.22 -19.63 26.90
CA ASP A 309 -37.74 -20.95 26.59
C ASP A 309 -36.91 -20.93 25.32
N LEU A 310 -35.65 -21.38 25.41
CA LEU A 310 -34.75 -21.53 24.27
C LEU A 310 -35.29 -22.51 23.23
N PHE A 311 -34.74 -22.50 22.04
CA PHE A 311 -34.99 -23.42 20.92
C PHE A 311 -36.32 -23.23 20.17
N TRP A 312 -37.19 -22.27 20.55
CA TRP A 312 -38.53 -22.11 19.97
C TRP A 312 -38.70 -20.85 19.13
N HIS A 313 -37.93 -19.81 19.35
CA HIS A 313 -38.04 -18.58 18.61
C HIS A 313 -37.08 -18.59 17.38
N GLN A 314 -37.39 -19.44 16.40
CA GLN A 314 -36.62 -19.63 15.18
C GLN A 314 -37.30 -18.94 14.00
N TYR A 315 -36.48 -18.29 13.14
CA TYR A 315 -37.01 -17.54 12.00
C TYR A 315 -37.42 -18.41 10.83
N MET A 316 -36.93 -19.68 10.75
CA MET A 316 -37.32 -20.66 9.73
C MET A 316 -36.99 -22.11 10.15
N THR A 317 -37.62 -23.07 9.46
CA THR A 317 -37.43 -24.50 9.70
C THR A 317 -36.25 -25.11 8.92
N ASN A 318 -35.81 -24.50 7.80
CA ASN A 318 -34.67 -25.01 7.02
C ASN A 318 -33.38 -25.03 7.84
N VAL A 319 -32.86 -26.23 8.14
CA VAL A 319 -31.65 -26.40 8.96
C VAL A 319 -30.40 -25.81 8.31
N LEU A 320 -30.37 -25.72 6.97
CA LEU A 320 -29.25 -25.19 6.18
C LEU A 320 -29.40 -23.70 5.85
N ALA A 321 -30.36 -22.99 6.42
CA ALA A 321 -30.55 -21.58 6.13
C ALA A 321 -29.29 -20.72 6.43
N PRO A 322 -28.70 -20.81 7.64
CA PRO A 322 -27.48 -20.05 7.94
C PRO A 322 -26.31 -20.35 6.98
N TYR A 323 -26.18 -21.61 6.60
CA TYR A 323 -25.20 -22.06 5.62
C TYR A 323 -25.41 -21.41 4.26
N SER A 324 -26.62 -21.32 3.76
CA SER A 324 -26.93 -20.73 2.46
C SER A 324 -26.78 -19.21 2.48
N GLU A 325 -27.32 -18.58 3.52
CA GLU A 325 -27.29 -17.12 3.67
C GLU A 325 -25.86 -16.58 3.87
N SER A 326 -25.02 -17.27 4.64
CA SER A 326 -23.61 -16.87 4.82
C SER A 326 -22.86 -16.72 3.51
N LYS A 327 -23.10 -17.63 2.55
CA LYS A 327 -22.49 -17.54 1.21
C LYS A 327 -22.98 -16.31 0.44
N SER A 328 -24.26 -16.00 0.55
CA SER A 328 -24.86 -14.84 -0.11
C SER A 328 -24.27 -13.51 0.44
N ILE A 329 -24.07 -13.44 1.76
CA ILE A 329 -23.45 -12.31 2.43
C ILE A 329 -21.99 -12.18 2.00
N TYR A 330 -21.21 -13.27 2.07
CA TYR A 330 -19.82 -13.30 1.60
C TYR A 330 -19.69 -12.77 0.18
N ASN A 331 -20.46 -13.29 -0.76
CA ASN A 331 -20.43 -12.86 -2.17
C ASN A 331 -20.76 -11.36 -2.32
N GLY A 332 -21.70 -10.85 -1.53
CA GLY A 332 -22.06 -9.44 -1.50
C GLY A 332 -20.91 -8.56 -0.97
N TYR A 333 -20.24 -8.99 0.08
CA TYR A 333 -19.12 -8.29 0.70
C TYR A 333 -17.86 -8.36 -0.16
N GLU A 334 -17.57 -9.50 -0.78
CA GLU A 334 -16.48 -9.66 -1.74
C GLU A 334 -16.64 -8.67 -2.91
N LYS A 335 -17.85 -8.66 -3.51
CA LYS A 335 -18.16 -7.76 -4.65
C LYS A 335 -18.07 -6.28 -4.29
N SER A 336 -18.39 -5.90 -3.07
CA SER A 336 -18.33 -4.51 -2.60
C SER A 336 -16.96 -4.11 -2.01
N GLY A 337 -15.99 -5.05 -1.91
CA GLY A 337 -14.70 -4.83 -1.27
C GLY A 337 -14.78 -4.69 0.27
N LEU A 338 -15.89 -5.12 0.88
CA LEU A 338 -16.11 -5.01 2.32
C LEU A 338 -15.30 -6.02 3.14
N LEU A 339 -14.80 -7.11 2.54
CA LEU A 339 -14.01 -8.13 3.24
C LEU A 339 -12.74 -7.57 3.91
N SER A 340 -12.21 -6.45 3.41
CA SER A 340 -11.07 -5.74 4.02
C SER A 340 -11.45 -4.82 5.19
N SER A 341 -12.74 -4.61 5.44
CA SER A 341 -13.25 -3.76 6.52
C SER A 341 -13.27 -4.51 7.85
N SER A 342 -13.48 -3.77 8.96
CA SER A 342 -13.69 -4.38 10.27
C SER A 342 -15.05 -5.05 10.32
N ILE A 343 -15.06 -6.36 10.64
CA ILE A 343 -16.27 -7.17 10.79
C ILE A 343 -16.16 -7.94 12.10
N SER A 344 -17.26 -7.96 12.87
CA SER A 344 -17.33 -8.70 14.15
C SER A 344 -18.16 -9.96 14.00
N PHE A 345 -17.65 -11.06 14.58
CA PHE A 345 -18.31 -12.36 14.60
C PHE A 345 -18.53 -12.82 16.03
N VAL A 346 -19.74 -13.28 16.35
CA VAL A 346 -20.12 -13.84 17.64
C VAL A 346 -20.39 -15.34 17.43
N ILE A 347 -19.51 -16.17 17.98
CA ILE A 347 -19.48 -17.61 17.68
C ILE A 347 -19.84 -18.41 18.93
N PRO A 348 -20.89 -19.25 18.89
CA PRO A 348 -21.31 -20.05 20.01
C PRO A 348 -20.31 -21.13 20.42
N VAL A 349 -20.19 -21.35 21.72
CA VAL A 349 -19.38 -22.40 22.33
C VAL A 349 -20.31 -23.21 23.26
N TYR A 350 -20.39 -24.51 23.03
CA TYR A 350 -21.17 -25.43 23.84
C TYR A 350 -20.28 -26.26 24.76
N ASN A 351 -20.83 -26.71 25.88
CA ASN A 351 -20.14 -27.63 26.76
C ASN A 351 -20.16 -29.06 26.18
N ASN A 352 -19.11 -29.83 26.43
CA ASN A 352 -19.00 -31.26 26.06
C ASN A 352 -19.18 -31.55 24.55
N MET A 353 -18.69 -30.65 23.69
CA MET A 353 -18.69 -30.89 22.24
C MET A 353 -17.79 -32.09 21.89
N PRO A 354 -18.05 -32.78 20.75
CA PRO A 354 -17.12 -33.77 20.20
C PRO A 354 -15.71 -33.18 20.04
N GLU A 355 -14.65 -34.00 20.21
CA GLU A 355 -13.27 -33.58 20.10
C GLU A 355 -12.96 -33.01 18.71
N ILE A 356 -13.46 -33.66 17.65
CA ILE A 356 -13.34 -33.21 16.27
C ILE A 356 -14.67 -32.69 15.74
N PRO A 357 -14.65 -31.75 14.75
CA PRO A 357 -15.88 -31.28 14.11
C PRO A 357 -16.75 -32.41 13.56
N THR A 358 -18.05 -32.24 13.68
CA THR A 358 -19.03 -33.21 13.22
C THR A 358 -19.02 -33.35 11.71
N GLN A 359 -19.31 -34.55 11.18
CA GLN A 359 -19.19 -34.81 9.75
C GLN A 359 -20.49 -34.51 9.01
N SER A 360 -20.35 -33.86 7.83
CA SER A 360 -21.50 -33.64 6.93
C SER A 360 -22.18 -34.97 6.54
N PRO A 361 -23.53 -35.01 6.53
CA PRO A 361 -24.28 -36.18 6.03
C PRO A 361 -23.99 -36.51 4.55
N SER A 362 -23.49 -35.58 3.77
CA SER A 362 -23.07 -35.81 2.38
C SER A 362 -21.89 -36.77 2.26
N ILE A 363 -21.13 -36.94 3.35
CA ILE A 363 -19.90 -37.76 3.37
C ILE A 363 -20.24 -39.14 3.90
N SER A 364 -20.06 -40.20 3.07
CA SER A 364 -20.32 -41.56 3.47
C SER A 364 -19.21 -42.12 4.37
N PRO A 365 -19.53 -42.68 5.55
CA PRO A 365 -18.54 -43.39 6.35
C PRO A 365 -17.88 -44.55 5.60
N SER A 366 -18.61 -45.24 4.69
CA SER A 366 -18.07 -46.32 3.88
C SER A 366 -17.01 -45.88 2.83
N ASP A 367 -16.93 -44.60 2.53
CA ASP A 367 -15.93 -44.06 1.62
C ASP A 367 -14.55 -43.94 2.25
N PHE A 368 -14.44 -44.23 3.57
CA PHE A 368 -13.23 -44.05 4.35
C PHE A 368 -12.92 -45.23 5.23
N LEU A 369 -11.63 -45.57 5.34
CA LEU A 369 -11.08 -46.41 6.39
C LEU A 369 -10.50 -45.55 7.50
N GLN A 370 -10.72 -45.94 8.76
CA GLN A 370 -10.07 -45.32 9.91
C GLN A 370 -8.54 -45.51 9.81
N ASP A 371 -7.83 -44.47 10.14
CA ASP A 371 -6.36 -44.43 10.05
C ASP A 371 -5.81 -43.63 11.24
N ASN A 372 -4.51 -43.68 11.47
CA ASN A 372 -3.80 -42.83 12.42
C ASN A 372 -2.32 -42.79 12.01
N THR A 373 -2.08 -42.47 10.73
CA THR A 373 -0.73 -42.49 10.15
C THR A 373 -0.21 -41.06 10.02
N LYS A 374 1.05 -40.85 10.39
CA LYS A 374 1.74 -39.62 10.06
C LYS A 374 2.00 -39.58 8.56
N VAL A 375 1.63 -38.48 7.94
CA VAL A 375 1.74 -38.26 6.50
C VAL A 375 2.32 -36.87 6.22
N TYR A 376 2.83 -36.68 5.04
CA TYR A 376 3.47 -35.44 4.60
C TYR A 376 2.88 -34.99 3.25
N CYS A 377 2.82 -33.68 3.04
CA CYS A 377 2.45 -33.13 1.74
C CYS A 377 3.64 -33.30 0.77
N ASN A 378 3.39 -33.93 -0.40
CA ASN A 378 4.43 -34.16 -1.43
C ASN A 378 4.24 -33.31 -2.69
N ALA A 379 3.41 -32.27 -2.64
CA ALA A 379 3.17 -31.38 -3.75
C ALA A 379 4.31 -30.35 -3.92
N SER A 380 4.54 -29.89 -5.13
CA SER A 380 5.54 -28.84 -5.42
C SER A 380 5.04 -27.40 -5.09
N GLY A 381 3.82 -27.25 -4.65
CA GLY A 381 3.19 -25.97 -4.32
C GLY A 381 2.18 -26.09 -3.19
N ASN A 382 1.43 -25.02 -2.92
CA ASN A 382 0.38 -25.02 -1.91
C ASN A 382 -0.78 -25.94 -2.30
N VAL A 383 -1.26 -26.75 -1.37
CA VAL A 383 -2.41 -27.65 -1.52
C VAL A 383 -3.52 -27.23 -0.57
N ASN A 384 -4.74 -27.13 -1.09
CA ASN A 384 -5.90 -26.74 -0.31
C ASN A 384 -6.35 -27.85 0.65
N ILE A 385 -6.57 -27.51 1.89
CA ILE A 385 -7.32 -28.29 2.88
C ILE A 385 -8.77 -27.81 2.88
N ARG A 386 -9.72 -28.74 2.70
CA ARG A 386 -11.12 -28.40 2.49
C ARG A 386 -12.04 -28.95 3.59
N THR A 387 -13.24 -28.40 3.67
CA THR A 387 -14.26 -28.82 4.63
C THR A 387 -14.86 -30.21 4.29
N GLY A 388 -14.64 -30.71 3.07
CA GLY A 388 -15.13 -32.01 2.63
C GLY A 388 -14.33 -32.58 1.44
N PRO A 389 -14.60 -33.85 1.05
CA PRO A 389 -13.80 -34.65 0.13
C PRO A 389 -14.07 -34.35 -1.36
N SER A 390 -14.11 -33.12 -1.79
CA SER A 390 -14.11 -32.70 -3.20
C SER A 390 -13.73 -31.25 -3.37
N THR A 391 -13.45 -30.83 -4.60
CA THR A 391 -13.13 -29.44 -4.95
C THR A 391 -14.32 -28.47 -4.80
N SER A 392 -15.54 -28.99 -4.66
CA SER A 392 -16.74 -28.19 -4.41
C SER A 392 -16.89 -27.69 -2.97
N TYR A 393 -16.15 -28.28 -2.02
CA TYR A 393 -16.14 -27.86 -0.63
C TYR A 393 -15.23 -26.65 -0.41
N GLU A 394 -15.58 -25.84 0.58
CA GLU A 394 -14.85 -24.62 0.92
C GLU A 394 -13.42 -24.94 1.40
N ILE A 395 -12.50 -24.03 1.09
CA ILE A 395 -11.11 -24.10 1.57
C ILE A 395 -11.08 -23.60 3.01
N ILE A 396 -10.39 -24.35 3.88
CA ILE A 396 -10.12 -23.94 5.26
C ILE A 396 -8.76 -23.22 5.31
N THR A 397 -7.71 -23.89 4.80
CA THR A 397 -6.33 -23.41 4.75
C THR A 397 -5.57 -24.10 3.63
N THR A 398 -4.27 -23.86 3.54
CA THR A 398 -3.35 -24.55 2.61
C THR A 398 -2.20 -25.17 3.37
N VAL A 399 -1.66 -26.28 2.84
CA VAL A 399 -0.40 -26.88 3.26
C VAL A 399 0.62 -26.78 2.15
N LYS A 400 1.89 -26.74 2.54
CA LYS A 400 3.05 -26.67 1.61
C LYS A 400 3.68 -28.04 1.49
N SER A 401 4.58 -28.17 0.53
CA SER A 401 5.49 -29.30 0.44
C SER A 401 6.12 -29.60 1.81
N GLN A 402 6.16 -30.87 2.16
CA GLN A 402 6.74 -31.42 3.39
C GLN A 402 5.97 -31.13 4.70
N ASP A 403 4.91 -30.32 4.66
CA ASP A 403 4.08 -30.10 5.85
C ASP A 403 3.59 -31.44 6.38
N LYS A 404 3.71 -31.62 7.69
CA LYS A 404 3.36 -32.85 8.39
C LYS A 404 1.94 -32.79 8.87
N MET A 405 1.25 -33.91 8.75
CA MET A 405 -0.16 -34.10 9.12
C MET A 405 -0.37 -35.47 9.76
N THR A 406 -1.47 -35.65 10.46
CA THR A 406 -1.95 -36.99 10.87
C THR A 406 -3.18 -37.33 10.04
N ARG A 407 -3.11 -38.37 9.22
CA ARG A 407 -4.25 -38.91 8.49
C ARG A 407 -5.12 -39.70 9.47
N ILE A 408 -6.36 -39.27 9.68
CA ILE A 408 -7.31 -39.93 10.60
C ILE A 408 -8.31 -40.78 9.84
N GLN A 409 -8.52 -40.50 8.55
CA GLN A 409 -9.34 -41.36 7.67
C GLN A 409 -8.71 -41.39 6.28
N ARG A 410 -8.58 -42.56 5.70
CA ARG A 410 -8.07 -42.77 4.33
C ARG A 410 -9.23 -43.03 3.37
N GLY A 411 -9.31 -42.25 2.30
CA GLY A 411 -10.32 -42.43 1.25
C GLY A 411 -10.09 -43.70 0.45
N VAL A 412 -11.19 -44.49 0.22
CA VAL A 412 -11.13 -45.78 -0.49
C VAL A 412 -12.15 -45.89 -1.63
N GLN A 413 -12.94 -44.85 -1.85
CA GLN A 413 -13.91 -44.81 -2.95
C GLN A 413 -13.25 -44.91 -4.32
N SER A 414 -13.97 -45.31 -5.35
CA SER A 414 -13.51 -45.30 -6.72
C SER A 414 -13.49 -43.85 -7.28
N GLY A 415 -12.43 -43.47 -7.99
CA GLY A 415 -12.28 -42.13 -8.56
C GLY A 415 -11.37 -41.23 -7.75
N GLU A 416 -11.71 -39.95 -7.63
CA GLU A 416 -10.94 -38.99 -6.83
C GLU A 416 -10.99 -39.37 -5.34
N ARG A 417 -9.81 -39.61 -4.76
CA ARG A 417 -9.70 -40.00 -3.35
C ARG A 417 -9.21 -38.84 -2.51
N TRP A 418 -9.85 -38.67 -1.36
CA TRP A 418 -9.51 -37.64 -0.39
C TRP A 418 -9.25 -38.28 0.97
N ASP A 419 -8.18 -37.85 1.63
CA ASP A 419 -7.86 -38.27 2.99
C ASP A 419 -8.35 -37.22 3.97
N LYS A 420 -8.91 -37.65 5.12
CA LYS A 420 -9.18 -36.69 6.23
C LYS A 420 -7.97 -36.66 7.13
N VAL A 421 -7.47 -35.43 7.33
CA VAL A 421 -6.22 -35.18 8.05
C VAL A 421 -6.42 -34.19 9.19
N VAL A 422 -5.54 -34.30 10.19
CA VAL A 422 -5.37 -33.28 11.25
C VAL A 422 -4.00 -32.65 11.02
N LEU A 423 -3.96 -31.34 10.86
CA LEU A 423 -2.73 -30.56 10.72
C LEU A 423 -2.04 -30.43 12.09
N GLU A 424 -0.77 -30.05 12.10
CA GLU A 424 -0.01 -29.84 13.36
C GLU A 424 -0.60 -28.73 14.24
N ASN A 425 -1.29 -27.76 13.65
CA ASN A 425 -2.01 -26.72 14.38
C ASN A 425 -3.40 -27.15 14.87
N GLY A 426 -3.84 -28.37 14.60
CA GLY A 426 -5.14 -28.92 15.03
C GLY A 426 -6.29 -28.72 14.05
N ILE A 427 -6.10 -28.07 12.90
CA ILE A 427 -7.13 -27.98 11.85
C ILE A 427 -7.44 -29.38 11.31
N VAL A 428 -8.74 -29.72 11.25
CA VAL A 428 -9.24 -30.95 10.65
C VAL A 428 -9.85 -30.62 9.28
N GLY A 429 -9.43 -31.34 8.24
CA GLY A 429 -9.96 -31.12 6.90
C GLY A 429 -9.63 -32.26 5.95
N TYR A 430 -9.90 -32.06 4.68
CA TYR A 430 -9.71 -33.06 3.64
C TYR A 430 -8.65 -32.58 2.63
N ILE A 431 -7.74 -33.50 2.27
CA ILE A 431 -6.68 -33.30 1.27
C ILE A 431 -6.83 -34.33 0.17
N TYR A 432 -6.57 -33.93 -1.08
CA TYR A 432 -6.55 -34.88 -2.20
C TYR A 432 -5.39 -35.87 -2.04
N GLN A 433 -5.69 -37.17 -2.06
CA GLN A 433 -4.76 -38.25 -1.68
C GLN A 433 -3.46 -38.27 -2.52
N THR A 434 -3.50 -37.80 -3.76
CA THR A 434 -2.32 -37.68 -4.62
C THR A 434 -1.22 -36.81 -4.03
N TYR A 435 -1.58 -35.86 -3.18
CA TYR A 435 -0.65 -34.95 -2.51
C TYR A 435 -0.21 -35.42 -1.13
N VAL A 436 -0.40 -36.70 -0.81
CA VAL A 436 -0.09 -37.25 0.51
C VAL A 436 0.90 -38.40 0.37
N THR A 437 1.96 -38.39 1.16
CA THR A 437 2.94 -39.49 1.26
C THR A 437 3.15 -39.90 2.71
N GLU A 438 3.42 -41.19 2.93
CA GLU A 438 3.82 -41.72 4.24
C GLU A 438 5.35 -41.68 4.44
N VAL A 439 6.11 -41.39 3.36
CA VAL A 439 7.54 -41.30 3.39
C VAL A 439 7.96 -39.95 3.97
N PRO A 440 8.71 -39.90 5.08
CA PRO A 440 9.22 -38.66 5.62
C PRO A 440 10.11 -37.93 4.60
N PRO A 441 9.99 -36.61 4.49
CA PRO A 441 10.86 -35.85 3.59
C PRO A 441 12.32 -35.91 4.05
N VAL A 442 13.23 -36.11 3.11
CA VAL A 442 14.66 -35.99 3.33
C VAL A 442 15.02 -34.49 3.29
N GLN A 443 15.58 -34.00 4.38
CA GLN A 443 15.89 -32.56 4.52
C GLN A 443 17.22 -32.21 3.85
N ILE A 444 17.38 -30.95 3.44
CA ILE A 444 18.68 -30.42 3.04
C ILE A 444 19.55 -30.33 4.31
N GLU A 445 20.73 -30.92 4.26
CA GLU A 445 21.71 -30.92 5.36
C GLU A 445 22.86 -29.94 5.08
N LYS A 446 23.18 -29.69 3.82
CA LYS A 446 24.29 -28.84 3.40
C LYS A 446 23.99 -28.13 2.08
N ILE A 447 24.42 -26.90 1.97
CA ILE A 447 24.49 -26.13 0.73
C ILE A 447 25.94 -25.74 0.49
N GLU A 448 26.48 -26.08 -0.68
CA GLU A 448 27.78 -25.64 -1.14
C GLU A 448 27.65 -24.66 -2.29
N LEU A 449 28.42 -23.58 -2.21
CA LEU A 449 28.43 -22.52 -3.21
C LEU A 449 29.75 -22.53 -3.94
N ASN A 450 29.71 -22.47 -5.26
CA ASN A 450 30.88 -22.30 -6.09
C ASN A 450 30.70 -21.15 -7.07
N LEU A 451 31.74 -20.32 -7.18
CA LEU A 451 31.80 -19.20 -8.12
C LEU A 451 33.29 -19.08 -8.58
N ASP A 452 33.52 -19.11 -9.87
CA ASP A 452 34.86 -19.10 -10.44
C ASP A 452 35.70 -17.88 -10.06
N ASN A 453 35.04 -16.73 -9.83
CA ASN A 453 35.69 -15.50 -9.38
C ASN A 453 34.72 -14.72 -8.50
N THR A 454 35.21 -14.30 -7.35
CA THR A 454 34.46 -13.48 -6.37
C THR A 454 34.76 -11.98 -6.50
N ILE A 455 35.72 -11.59 -7.33
CA ILE A 455 36.04 -10.21 -7.67
C ILE A 455 35.45 -9.92 -9.06
N LEU A 456 34.39 -9.15 -9.11
CA LEU A 456 33.65 -8.84 -10.32
C LEU A 456 33.88 -7.38 -10.73
N GLN A 457 34.00 -7.15 -12.03
CA GLN A 457 34.02 -5.79 -12.55
C GLN A 457 32.58 -5.23 -12.59
N LYS A 458 32.40 -3.96 -12.31
CA LYS A 458 31.10 -3.26 -12.46
C LYS A 458 30.47 -3.56 -13.82
N GLY A 459 29.21 -3.98 -13.82
CA GLY A 459 28.45 -4.41 -15.01
C GLY A 459 28.56 -5.91 -15.31
N GLU A 460 29.50 -6.63 -14.70
CA GLU A 460 29.68 -8.08 -14.91
C GLU A 460 28.53 -8.88 -14.32
N ARG A 461 28.19 -9.99 -14.98
CA ARG A 461 27.18 -10.95 -14.52
C ARG A 461 27.81 -12.32 -14.39
N LYS A 462 27.49 -13.01 -13.30
CA LYS A 462 27.92 -14.38 -13.01
C LYS A 462 26.80 -15.17 -12.40
N GLN A 463 26.72 -16.45 -12.73
CA GLN A 463 25.79 -17.36 -12.10
C GLN A 463 26.52 -18.17 -11.03
N ILE A 464 25.99 -18.15 -9.80
CA ILE A 464 26.49 -18.96 -8.71
C ILE A 464 26.03 -20.42 -8.88
N GLN A 465 26.93 -21.35 -8.73
CA GLN A 465 26.63 -22.78 -8.70
C GLN A 465 26.28 -23.21 -7.29
N VAL A 466 25.14 -23.89 -7.12
CA VAL A 466 24.62 -24.34 -5.82
C VAL A 466 24.56 -25.86 -5.86
N THR A 467 25.25 -26.50 -4.93
CA THR A 467 25.18 -27.97 -4.73
C THR A 467 24.49 -28.24 -3.39
N ILE A 468 23.48 -29.10 -3.42
CA ILE A 468 22.67 -29.47 -2.27
C ILE A 468 22.99 -30.92 -1.88
N SER A 469 23.14 -31.15 -0.58
CA SER A 469 23.33 -32.48 -0.01
C SER A 469 22.33 -32.74 1.12
N PRO A 470 21.78 -33.95 1.25
CA PRO A 470 21.98 -35.08 0.34
C PRO A 470 21.29 -34.85 -1.00
N GLN A 471 21.71 -35.50 -2.06
CA GLN A 471 21.20 -35.32 -3.43
C GLN A 471 19.73 -35.79 -3.56
N GLU A 472 19.32 -36.72 -2.70
CA GLU A 472 17.95 -37.24 -2.56
C GLU A 472 17.05 -36.35 -1.70
N ALA A 473 17.46 -35.14 -1.34
CA ALA A 473 16.61 -34.20 -0.60
C ALA A 473 15.27 -34.01 -1.31
N SER A 474 14.18 -34.04 -0.54
CA SER A 474 12.81 -34.01 -1.06
C SER A 474 12.45 -32.68 -1.73
N SER A 475 13.14 -31.60 -1.39
CA SER A 475 13.08 -30.31 -2.06
C SER A 475 14.50 -29.82 -2.35
N HIS A 476 14.67 -29.12 -3.48
CA HIS A 476 15.91 -28.45 -3.86
C HIS A 476 15.73 -26.93 -3.93
N LYS A 477 14.66 -26.41 -3.34
CA LYS A 477 14.35 -24.99 -3.37
C LYS A 477 15.23 -24.20 -2.42
N VAL A 478 15.86 -23.17 -2.97
CA VAL A 478 16.69 -22.24 -2.23
C VAL A 478 16.25 -20.81 -2.46
N ILE A 479 16.50 -19.95 -1.49
CA ILE A 479 16.23 -18.51 -1.52
C ILE A 479 17.58 -17.81 -1.57
N TYR A 480 17.71 -16.88 -2.53
CA TYR A 480 18.89 -16.06 -2.71
C TYR A 480 18.69 -14.69 -2.11
N SER A 481 19.74 -14.14 -1.49
CA SER A 481 19.73 -12.79 -0.99
C SER A 481 21.13 -12.17 -1.02
N SER A 482 21.20 -10.84 -1.11
CA SER A 482 22.42 -10.06 -1.01
C SER A 482 22.36 -9.16 0.23
N SER A 483 23.48 -9.05 0.95
CA SER A 483 23.61 -8.12 2.08
C SER A 483 23.59 -6.64 1.63
N ASN A 484 23.93 -6.38 0.35
CA ASN A 484 23.86 -5.05 -0.24
C ASN A 484 23.54 -5.15 -1.73
N PRO A 485 22.24 -5.14 -2.10
CA PRO A 485 21.80 -5.26 -3.49
C PRO A 485 22.24 -4.09 -4.40
N GLU A 486 22.61 -2.94 -3.84
CA GLU A 486 23.12 -1.79 -4.60
C GLU A 486 24.57 -2.01 -5.06
N ILE A 487 25.33 -2.88 -4.38
CA ILE A 487 26.69 -3.25 -4.77
C ILE A 487 26.65 -4.47 -5.70
N ALA A 488 26.01 -5.57 -5.24
CA ALA A 488 25.81 -6.77 -6.01
C ALA A 488 24.43 -7.33 -5.75
N SER A 489 23.57 -7.37 -6.76
CA SER A 489 22.25 -8.02 -6.69
C SER A 489 22.33 -9.48 -7.12
N ILE A 490 21.34 -10.27 -6.69
CA ILE A 490 21.16 -11.65 -7.11
C ILE A 490 19.70 -11.92 -7.39
N ASP A 491 19.39 -12.65 -8.47
CA ASP A 491 18.04 -13.04 -8.83
C ASP A 491 17.68 -14.44 -8.28
N ASP A 492 16.43 -14.86 -8.50
CA ASP A 492 15.89 -16.16 -8.10
C ASP A 492 16.49 -17.37 -8.84
N LYS A 493 17.32 -17.11 -9.86
CA LYS A 493 18.05 -18.12 -10.62
C LYS A 493 19.54 -18.20 -10.25
N GLY A 494 19.95 -17.39 -9.27
CA GLY A 494 21.34 -17.31 -8.83
C GLY A 494 22.26 -16.49 -9.74
N ASN A 495 21.71 -15.62 -10.60
CA ASN A 495 22.52 -14.70 -11.39
C ASN A 495 22.87 -13.47 -10.54
N ILE A 496 24.16 -13.29 -10.32
CA ILE A 496 24.74 -12.13 -9.62
C ILE A 496 25.03 -11.05 -10.65
N GLN A 497 24.64 -9.82 -10.36
CA GLN A 497 24.99 -8.64 -11.13
C GLN A 497 25.79 -7.66 -10.27
N ALA A 498 27.00 -7.32 -10.71
CA ALA A 498 27.85 -6.31 -10.11
C ALA A 498 27.37 -4.91 -10.53
N ILE A 499 26.95 -4.07 -9.57
CA ILE A 499 26.26 -2.80 -9.83
C ILE A 499 27.16 -1.60 -9.49
N ARG A 500 27.79 -1.60 -8.32
CA ARG A 500 28.62 -0.51 -7.79
C ARG A 500 29.82 -1.08 -7.04
N SER A 501 30.93 -0.32 -6.99
CA SER A 501 32.12 -0.77 -6.25
C SER A 501 31.85 -0.95 -4.75
N GLY A 502 32.44 -2.00 -4.18
CA GLY A 502 32.29 -2.32 -2.76
C GLY A 502 32.22 -3.82 -2.50
N ASN A 503 31.79 -4.21 -1.31
CA ASN A 503 31.64 -5.61 -0.88
C ASN A 503 30.19 -5.94 -0.58
N ALA A 504 29.76 -7.10 -1.02
CA ALA A 504 28.46 -7.69 -0.70
C ALA A 504 28.62 -9.17 -0.36
N THR A 505 27.76 -9.70 0.50
CA THR A 505 27.68 -11.13 0.81
C THR A 505 26.42 -11.70 0.20
N ILE A 506 26.58 -12.69 -0.67
CA ILE A 506 25.46 -13.47 -1.20
C ILE A 506 25.18 -14.62 -0.25
N THR A 507 23.93 -14.74 0.17
CA THR A 507 23.43 -15.82 1.03
C THR A 507 22.47 -16.68 0.23
N VAL A 508 22.67 -17.98 0.26
CA VAL A 508 21.76 -19.00 -0.30
C VAL A 508 21.25 -19.84 0.87
N LYS A 509 19.94 -19.84 1.08
CA LYS A 509 19.27 -20.51 2.18
C LYS A 509 18.26 -21.52 1.64
N ALA A 510 18.17 -22.70 2.26
CA ALA A 510 17.08 -23.63 1.99
C ALA A 510 15.72 -22.99 2.36
N GLU A 511 14.69 -23.15 1.48
CA GLU A 511 13.36 -22.57 1.72
C GLU A 511 12.69 -23.21 2.95
N GLU A 512 12.94 -24.48 3.20
CA GLU A 512 12.20 -25.31 4.14
C GLU A 512 12.88 -25.52 5.50
N ASN A 513 14.14 -25.07 5.66
CA ASN A 513 14.85 -25.19 6.93
C ASN A 513 15.87 -24.04 7.15
N THR A 514 16.73 -24.16 8.15
CA THR A 514 17.70 -23.11 8.51
C THR A 514 19.05 -23.24 7.82
N VAL A 515 19.25 -24.27 6.98
CA VAL A 515 20.52 -24.52 6.30
C VAL A 515 20.79 -23.41 5.28
N GLN A 516 21.94 -22.79 5.38
CA GLN A 516 22.37 -21.73 4.48
C GLN A 516 23.88 -21.76 4.26
N SER A 517 24.31 -21.14 3.16
CA SER A 517 25.70 -20.93 2.83
C SER A 517 25.90 -19.51 2.30
N GLN A 518 27.12 -18.98 2.42
CA GLN A 518 27.43 -17.60 2.07
C GLN A 518 28.71 -17.50 1.27
N ILE A 519 28.76 -16.53 0.35
CA ILE A 519 29.96 -16.19 -0.40
C ILE A 519 30.09 -14.67 -0.50
N GLY A 520 31.32 -14.15 -0.24
CA GLY A 520 31.62 -12.74 -0.38
C GLY A 520 31.87 -12.36 -1.83
N ILE A 521 31.33 -11.25 -2.28
CA ILE A 521 31.55 -10.66 -3.60
C ILE A 521 32.20 -9.29 -3.41
N GLN A 522 33.28 -9.05 -4.12
CA GLN A 522 33.91 -7.74 -4.24
C GLN A 522 33.64 -7.19 -5.65
N VAL A 523 33.06 -6.03 -5.74
CA VAL A 523 32.84 -5.33 -7.00
C VAL A 523 33.91 -4.25 -7.17
N TYR A 524 34.57 -4.28 -8.31
CA TYR A 524 35.60 -3.33 -8.70
C TYR A 524 35.09 -2.44 -9.84
N SER A 525 35.20 -1.13 -9.68
CA SER A 525 34.83 -0.13 -10.69
C SER A 525 36.07 0.62 -11.16
N LYS A 526 36.41 0.49 -12.45
CA LYS A 526 37.56 1.17 -13.08
C LYS A 526 37.22 2.59 -13.44
N VAL A 527 38.25 3.43 -13.48
CA VAL A 527 38.16 4.78 -14.04
C VAL A 527 37.89 4.68 -15.54
N THR A 528 36.90 5.42 -16.02
CA THR A 528 36.54 5.50 -17.45
C THR A 528 36.82 6.86 -18.06
N GLU A 529 36.79 7.93 -17.25
CA GLU A 529 36.98 9.31 -17.70
C GLU A 529 37.57 10.18 -16.58
N ILE A 530 38.37 11.15 -16.96
CA ILE A 530 38.75 12.29 -16.12
C ILE A 530 38.31 13.55 -16.82
N THR A 531 37.76 14.51 -16.07
CA THR A 531 37.47 15.86 -16.55
C THR A 531 38.13 16.88 -15.63
N LEU A 532 38.59 17.98 -16.22
CA LEU A 532 39.07 19.16 -15.49
C LEU A 532 38.00 20.25 -15.57
N ASP A 533 37.83 21.01 -14.50
CA ASP A 533 36.85 22.10 -14.40
C ASP A 533 37.16 23.30 -15.29
N GLN A 534 38.39 23.36 -15.85
CA GLN A 534 38.83 24.37 -16.81
C GLN A 534 39.52 23.71 -18.00
N LYS A 535 39.28 24.22 -19.20
CA LYS A 535 40.00 23.85 -20.45
C LYS A 535 41.10 24.81 -20.80
N GLU A 536 40.99 26.07 -20.38
CA GLU A 536 41.96 27.14 -20.59
C GLU A 536 41.92 28.06 -19.38
N ILE A 537 43.11 28.53 -18.95
CA ILE A 537 43.30 29.44 -17.81
C ILE A 537 44.28 30.54 -18.23
N TYR A 538 43.91 31.78 -17.95
CA TYR A 538 44.77 32.94 -18.07
C TYR A 538 45.26 33.32 -16.68
N MET A 539 46.58 33.45 -16.51
CA MET A 539 47.21 33.78 -15.23
C MET A 539 48.27 34.88 -15.47
N GLN A 540 48.42 35.79 -14.51
CA GLN A 540 49.56 36.68 -14.49
C GLN A 540 50.74 36.00 -13.76
N ILE A 541 51.96 36.47 -14.01
CA ILE A 541 53.15 36.00 -13.28
C ILE A 541 52.88 36.17 -11.76
N ASP A 542 53.24 35.17 -10.96
CA ASP A 542 53.03 35.03 -9.53
C ASP A 542 51.59 34.66 -9.11
N ASP A 543 50.63 34.54 -10.03
CA ASP A 543 49.26 34.07 -9.71
C ASP A 543 49.29 32.61 -9.37
N THR A 544 48.33 32.23 -8.52
CA THR A 544 48.00 30.82 -8.24
C THR A 544 46.55 30.51 -8.60
N PHE A 545 46.32 29.34 -9.17
CA PHE A 545 44.96 28.88 -9.53
C PHE A 545 44.75 27.42 -9.11
N LYS A 546 43.61 27.12 -8.50
CA LYS A 546 43.22 25.76 -8.13
C LYS A 546 42.37 25.14 -9.24
N ILE A 547 42.91 24.18 -9.96
CA ILE A 547 42.17 23.36 -10.92
C ILE A 547 41.62 22.14 -10.20
N ASN A 548 40.33 21.75 -10.46
CA ASN A 548 39.71 20.59 -9.89
C ASN A 548 39.47 19.57 -10.98
N GLY A 549 39.92 18.34 -10.73
CA GLY A 549 39.60 17.19 -11.57
C GLY A 549 38.47 16.35 -10.97
N SER A 550 37.62 15.80 -11.81
CA SER A 550 36.65 14.79 -11.45
C SER A 550 36.88 13.50 -12.20
N ILE A 551 36.49 12.39 -11.58
CA ILE A 551 36.67 11.04 -12.11
C ILE A 551 35.31 10.40 -12.27
N GLU A 552 35.08 9.78 -13.41
CA GLU A 552 33.91 8.90 -13.68
C GLU A 552 34.33 7.43 -13.81
N PRO A 553 33.51 6.49 -13.36
CA PRO A 553 32.29 6.73 -12.63
C PRO A 553 32.52 7.18 -11.17
N ASP A 554 31.50 7.77 -10.55
CA ASP A 554 31.58 8.32 -9.19
C ASP A 554 31.98 7.30 -8.12
N ASP A 555 31.83 6.00 -8.41
CA ASP A 555 32.18 4.86 -7.57
C ASP A 555 33.51 4.18 -7.99
N ALA A 556 34.34 4.81 -8.84
CA ALA A 556 35.65 4.28 -9.19
C ALA A 556 36.50 3.99 -7.93
N ASN A 557 37.21 2.87 -7.93
CA ASN A 557 38.00 2.44 -6.77
C ASN A 557 39.22 3.31 -6.51
N ASP A 558 39.90 3.74 -7.56
CA ASP A 558 41.02 4.70 -7.47
C ASP A 558 40.60 6.03 -8.06
N LYS A 559 40.47 7.04 -7.19
CA LYS A 559 40.11 8.42 -7.55
C LYS A 559 41.32 9.36 -7.57
N THR A 560 42.51 8.82 -7.64
CA THR A 560 43.73 9.59 -7.62
C THR A 560 44.01 10.16 -8.99
N ILE A 561 44.16 11.51 -9.08
CA ILE A 561 44.60 12.22 -10.27
C ILE A 561 46.04 12.66 -10.06
N LEU A 562 46.89 12.29 -10.99
CA LEU A 562 48.27 12.73 -11.04
C LEU A 562 48.37 13.95 -11.96
N TYR A 563 48.77 15.09 -11.41
CA TYR A 563 48.92 16.33 -12.15
C TYR A 563 50.35 16.53 -12.64
N ALA A 564 50.52 17.05 -13.84
CA ALA A 564 51.80 17.43 -14.41
C ALA A 564 51.66 18.66 -15.33
N SER A 565 52.71 19.47 -15.39
CA SER A 565 52.81 20.58 -16.35
C SER A 565 53.80 20.18 -17.45
N SER A 566 53.51 20.59 -18.70
CA SER A 566 54.38 20.37 -19.84
C SER A 566 55.64 21.28 -19.85
N ASP A 567 55.59 22.40 -19.09
CA ASP A 567 56.70 23.32 -18.95
C ASP A 567 56.72 23.95 -17.56
N LEU A 568 57.65 23.50 -16.72
CA LEU A 568 57.80 23.94 -15.34
C LEU A 568 58.40 25.36 -15.19
N GLU A 569 59.01 25.91 -16.25
CA GLU A 569 59.48 27.29 -16.23
C GLU A 569 58.32 28.27 -16.39
N ILE A 570 57.28 27.88 -17.14
CA ILE A 570 56.09 28.70 -17.38
C ILE A 570 55.14 28.60 -16.19
N ALA A 571 54.72 27.36 -15.83
CA ALA A 571 53.88 27.14 -14.68
C ALA A 571 54.12 25.76 -14.05
N THR A 572 54.10 25.70 -12.73
CA THR A 572 54.11 24.44 -11.96
C THR A 572 52.74 24.09 -11.49
N ILE A 573 52.51 22.80 -11.22
CA ILE A 573 51.29 22.32 -10.57
C ILE A 573 51.65 21.32 -9.44
N ASP A 574 51.02 21.47 -8.30
CA ASP A 574 51.23 20.54 -7.18
C ASP A 574 50.27 19.35 -7.22
N THR A 575 50.45 18.36 -6.30
CA THR A 575 49.60 17.17 -6.18
C THR A 575 48.19 17.49 -5.77
N SER A 576 47.92 18.67 -5.27
CA SER A 576 46.57 19.13 -4.90
C SER A 576 45.84 19.83 -6.04
N GLY A 577 46.53 20.09 -7.18
CA GLY A 577 46.00 20.78 -8.34
C GLY A 577 46.14 22.30 -8.25
N ILE A 578 47.08 22.86 -7.44
CA ILE A 578 47.38 24.29 -7.41
C ILE A 578 48.43 24.58 -8.47
N ILE A 579 48.05 25.37 -9.46
CA ILE A 579 48.94 25.88 -10.52
C ILE A 579 49.57 27.17 -10.02
N THR A 580 50.88 27.33 -10.24
CA THR A 580 51.61 28.58 -9.94
C THR A 580 52.29 29.05 -11.23
N ALA A 581 52.05 30.30 -11.63
CA ALA A 581 52.58 30.91 -12.83
C ALA A 581 53.92 31.58 -12.54
N HIS A 582 54.96 31.32 -13.38
CA HIS A 582 56.33 31.80 -13.15
C HIS A 582 56.85 32.71 -14.25
N LYS A 583 56.53 32.41 -15.50
CA LYS A 583 57.09 33.10 -16.68
C LYS A 583 56.06 33.21 -17.79
N GLU A 584 56.11 34.31 -18.57
CA GLU A 584 55.22 34.42 -19.75
C GLU A 584 55.41 33.25 -20.72
N GLY A 585 54.33 32.74 -21.22
CA GLY A 585 54.31 31.61 -22.17
C GLY A 585 53.03 30.80 -22.10
N GLU A 586 53.03 29.68 -22.79
CA GLU A 586 51.88 28.70 -22.78
C GLU A 586 52.39 27.33 -22.38
N CYS A 587 51.68 26.67 -21.50
CA CYS A 587 51.95 25.28 -21.17
C CYS A 587 50.64 24.52 -21.04
N ILE A 588 50.71 23.19 -20.97
CA ILE A 588 49.56 22.29 -20.77
C ILE A 588 49.70 21.63 -19.40
N VAL A 589 48.66 21.78 -18.59
CA VAL A 589 48.50 21.03 -17.36
C VAL A 589 47.64 19.80 -17.68
N THR A 590 48.14 18.62 -17.31
CA THR A 590 47.48 17.33 -17.54
C THR A 590 47.16 16.69 -16.22
N GLY A 591 45.89 16.28 -16.05
CA GLY A 591 45.44 15.38 -14.99
C GLY A 591 45.29 13.97 -15.51
N THR A 592 46.06 13.01 -14.97
CA THR A 592 46.12 11.62 -15.46
C THR A 592 45.64 10.66 -14.37
N SER A 593 44.87 9.61 -14.75
CA SER A 593 44.48 8.59 -13.82
C SER A 593 45.65 7.78 -13.30
N ASN A 594 45.75 7.63 -11.98
CA ASN A 594 46.77 6.77 -11.38
C ASN A 594 46.59 5.30 -11.77
N GLU A 595 45.34 4.86 -11.94
CA GLU A 595 45.01 3.48 -12.36
C GLU A 595 45.34 3.22 -13.83
N ASN A 596 45.09 4.20 -14.72
CA ASN A 596 45.26 4.02 -16.15
C ASN A 596 45.78 5.30 -16.79
N SER A 597 47.06 5.34 -17.14
CA SER A 597 47.71 6.49 -17.71
C SER A 597 47.20 6.92 -19.09
N SER A 598 46.40 6.09 -19.76
CA SER A 598 45.76 6.48 -21.03
C SER A 598 44.53 7.39 -20.82
N ILE A 599 44.01 7.42 -19.60
CA ILE A 599 42.86 8.28 -19.23
C ILE A 599 43.40 9.56 -18.64
N LYS A 600 43.26 10.65 -19.38
CA LYS A 600 43.77 11.96 -19.00
C LYS A 600 42.86 13.08 -19.50
N ALA A 601 42.97 14.23 -18.86
CA ALA A 601 42.37 15.48 -19.30
C ALA A 601 43.40 16.58 -19.27
N GLU A 602 43.27 17.55 -20.14
CA GLU A 602 44.27 18.63 -20.37
C GLU A 602 43.62 20.01 -20.21
N CYS A 603 44.37 20.93 -19.64
CA CYS A 603 44.03 22.35 -19.53
C CYS A 603 45.18 23.19 -20.05
N LYS A 604 44.89 24.10 -20.96
CA LYS A 604 45.85 25.05 -21.46
C LYS A 604 46.02 26.20 -20.43
N VAL A 605 47.26 26.47 -20.03
CA VAL A 605 47.59 27.59 -19.13
C VAL A 605 48.38 28.64 -19.94
N ILE A 606 47.87 29.84 -19.95
CA ILE A 606 48.46 30.99 -20.62
C ILE A 606 48.92 31.97 -19.55
N VAL A 607 50.22 32.09 -19.40
CA VAL A 607 50.83 33.05 -18.46
C VAL A 607 51.19 34.33 -19.19
N VAL A 608 50.71 35.44 -18.70
CA VAL A 608 50.93 36.76 -19.22
C VAL A 608 51.68 37.64 -18.22
N ARG A 609 52.26 38.79 -18.68
CA ARG A 609 52.90 39.75 -17.77
C ARG A 609 51.94 40.18 -16.67
N LYS A 610 52.50 40.55 -15.54
CA LYS A 610 51.68 41.10 -14.45
C LYS A 610 51.16 42.48 -14.87
N MET A 611 49.83 42.64 -14.78
CA MET A 611 49.18 43.93 -15.06
C MET A 611 49.07 44.71 -13.74
N ASP A 612 49.47 45.97 -13.72
CA ASP A 612 49.32 46.89 -12.60
C ASP A 612 47.83 47.32 -12.52
N ASP A 613 47.26 47.38 -11.32
CA ASP A 613 45.89 47.84 -11.13
C ASP A 613 45.64 49.29 -11.55
N SER A 614 46.70 50.11 -11.69
CA SER A 614 46.61 51.45 -12.23
C SER A 614 46.45 51.53 -13.76
N GLU A 615 46.62 50.40 -14.47
CA GLU A 615 46.49 50.37 -15.95
C GLU A 615 45.01 50.28 -16.40
N ILE A 616 44.04 49.99 -15.44
CA ILE A 616 42.62 50.01 -15.71
C ILE A 616 41.88 50.69 -14.58
N HIS A 617 40.91 51.53 -14.89
CA HIS A 617 40.03 52.18 -13.94
C HIS A 617 38.60 51.95 -14.36
N PHE A 618 37.79 51.44 -13.40
CA PHE A 618 36.36 51.28 -13.57
C PHE A 618 35.65 52.49 -12.95
N ASP A 619 34.57 52.94 -13.59
CA ASP A 619 33.72 54.00 -13.01
C ASP A 619 33.23 53.61 -11.62
N SER A 620 33.04 54.59 -10.75
CA SER A 620 32.63 54.39 -9.37
C SER A 620 31.22 53.79 -9.20
N SER A 621 30.41 53.74 -10.26
CA SER A 621 29.14 53.07 -10.31
C SER A 621 29.26 51.53 -10.35
N LEU A 622 30.42 51.02 -10.77
CA LEU A 622 30.69 49.57 -10.86
C LEU A 622 31.31 49.05 -9.54
N ASN A 623 30.87 47.85 -9.15
CA ASN A 623 31.47 47.13 -8.03
C ASN A 623 32.44 46.08 -8.60
N VAL A 624 33.74 46.32 -8.45
CA VAL A 624 34.79 45.40 -8.88
C VAL A 624 35.34 44.68 -7.65
N ASN A 625 35.17 43.39 -7.58
CA ASN A 625 35.71 42.56 -6.51
C ASN A 625 36.51 41.41 -7.10
N SER A 626 37.83 41.45 -6.93
CA SER A 626 38.78 40.55 -7.61
C SER A 626 38.59 40.61 -9.14
N LEU A 627 38.16 39.57 -9.77
CA LEU A 627 37.92 39.47 -11.21
C LEU A 627 36.44 39.43 -11.58
N GLU A 628 35.54 39.93 -10.68
CA GLU A 628 34.10 40.03 -10.91
C GLU A 628 33.66 41.48 -10.94
N VAL A 629 32.81 41.84 -11.91
CA VAL A 629 32.27 43.18 -12.09
C VAL A 629 30.74 43.11 -11.97
N SER A 630 30.17 43.89 -11.08
CA SER A 630 28.73 44.11 -10.91
C SER A 630 28.43 45.61 -10.77
N GLY A 631 27.20 46.00 -10.56
CA GLY A 631 26.79 47.42 -10.51
C GLY A 631 26.39 47.98 -11.87
N ILE A 632 26.21 47.13 -12.87
CA ILE A 632 25.85 47.56 -14.23
C ILE A 632 24.37 47.93 -14.28
N ASP A 633 24.02 49.10 -14.75
CA ASP A 633 22.64 49.48 -15.03
C ASP A 633 22.06 48.62 -16.14
N TYR A 634 21.13 47.76 -15.80
CA TYR A 634 20.48 46.81 -16.74
C TYR A 634 19.69 47.50 -17.87
N THR A 635 19.50 48.83 -17.80
CA THR A 635 18.87 49.67 -18.85
C THR A 635 19.89 50.27 -19.80
N LYS A 636 21.19 50.17 -19.46
CA LYS A 636 22.34 50.69 -20.20
C LYS A 636 23.50 49.68 -20.14
N ASN A 637 23.24 48.50 -20.70
CA ASN A 637 24.18 47.39 -20.62
C ASN A 637 24.61 46.88 -22.01
N THR A 638 24.66 47.74 -23.01
CA THR A 638 25.29 47.38 -24.28
C THR A 638 26.82 47.38 -24.15
N VAL A 639 27.50 46.71 -25.07
CA VAL A 639 28.96 46.67 -25.10
C VAL A 639 29.57 48.11 -25.09
N VAL A 640 28.96 49.04 -25.85
CA VAL A 640 29.44 50.46 -25.88
C VAL A 640 29.19 51.13 -24.52
N ASP A 641 28.07 50.85 -23.84
CA ASP A 641 27.79 51.42 -22.52
C ASP A 641 28.83 50.94 -21.49
N ILE A 642 29.15 49.65 -21.49
CA ILE A 642 30.15 49.08 -20.57
C ILE A 642 31.53 49.60 -20.84
N LYS A 643 31.97 49.72 -22.13
CA LYS A 643 33.27 50.26 -22.48
C LYS A 643 33.46 51.71 -22.02
N GLN A 644 32.38 52.53 -21.99
CA GLN A 644 32.40 53.89 -21.48
C GLN A 644 32.66 53.99 -19.97
N LEU A 645 32.40 52.95 -19.23
CA LEU A 645 32.65 52.86 -17.79
C LEU A 645 34.06 52.35 -17.46
N ILE A 646 34.90 52.14 -18.47
CA ILE A 646 36.26 51.62 -18.30
C ILE A 646 37.24 52.60 -18.92
N THR A 647 38.21 53.07 -18.15
CA THR A 647 39.33 53.95 -18.63
C THR A 647 40.61 53.14 -18.59
N THR A 648 41.27 52.99 -19.75
CA THR A 648 42.54 52.27 -19.92
C THR A 648 43.17 52.64 -21.28
N ASP A 649 44.45 52.51 -21.36
CA ASP A 649 45.21 52.60 -22.63
C ASP A 649 45.32 51.25 -23.35
N LEU A 650 44.81 50.17 -22.71
CA LEU A 650 44.82 48.83 -23.24
C LEU A 650 43.50 48.52 -24.04
N GLU A 651 43.56 47.54 -24.89
CA GLU A 651 42.44 47.12 -25.70
C GLU A 651 41.40 46.40 -24.83
N ILE A 652 40.10 46.77 -24.91
CA ILE A 652 38.99 46.12 -24.24
C ILE A 652 38.16 45.37 -25.26
N GLU A 653 38.04 44.05 -25.05
CA GLU A 653 37.18 43.17 -25.79
C GLU A 653 36.13 42.59 -24.83
N ILE A 654 34.85 42.61 -25.22
CA ILE A 654 33.77 41.95 -24.43
C ILE A 654 33.28 40.76 -25.21
N VAL A 655 33.21 39.60 -24.50
CA VAL A 655 32.75 38.34 -25.07
C VAL A 655 31.60 37.78 -24.24
N ASN A 656 30.76 36.97 -24.86
CA ASN A 656 29.70 36.24 -24.16
C ASN A 656 30.26 35.05 -23.35
N SER A 657 29.40 34.31 -22.69
CA SER A 657 29.76 33.11 -21.88
C SER A 657 30.43 32.00 -22.70
N LYS A 658 30.23 32.00 -24.05
CA LYS A 658 30.82 31.04 -24.99
C LYS A 658 32.12 31.54 -25.64
N ASP A 659 32.65 32.66 -25.15
CA ASP A 659 33.86 33.32 -25.70
C ASP A 659 33.70 33.91 -27.09
N GLU A 660 32.48 34.15 -27.58
CA GLU A 660 32.22 34.85 -28.85
C GLU A 660 32.25 36.36 -28.61
N VAL A 661 32.95 37.08 -29.50
CA VAL A 661 33.12 38.54 -29.38
C VAL A 661 31.78 39.22 -29.65
N LEU A 662 31.36 40.08 -28.73
CA LEU A 662 30.15 40.88 -28.84
C LEU A 662 30.39 42.16 -29.62
N THR A 663 29.41 42.58 -30.44
CA THR A 663 29.39 43.87 -31.14
C THR A 663 28.92 44.99 -30.20
N ASP A 664 29.21 46.25 -30.57
CA ASP A 664 28.93 47.41 -29.72
C ASP A 664 27.44 47.56 -29.32
N SER A 665 26.50 47.00 -30.11
CA SER A 665 25.06 47.05 -29.83
C SER A 665 24.56 45.85 -29.06
N ASP A 666 25.35 44.82 -28.84
CA ASP A 666 24.92 43.61 -28.14
C ASP A 666 24.77 43.89 -26.64
N LEU A 667 23.80 43.19 -26.02
CA LEU A 667 23.59 43.27 -24.58
C LEU A 667 24.65 42.43 -23.85
N VAL A 668 25.09 42.96 -22.73
CA VAL A 668 26.04 42.30 -21.84
C VAL A 668 25.29 41.81 -20.61
N GLY A 669 25.29 40.51 -20.39
CA GLY A 669 24.63 39.86 -19.26
C GLY A 669 25.59 39.13 -18.35
N SER A 670 25.01 38.41 -17.39
CA SER A 670 25.75 37.55 -16.47
C SER A 670 26.53 36.48 -17.24
N GLY A 671 27.80 36.25 -16.85
CA GLY A 671 28.68 35.30 -17.52
C GLY A 671 29.44 35.87 -18.72
N CYS A 672 29.07 37.05 -19.22
CA CYS A 672 29.92 37.78 -20.16
C CYS A 672 31.27 38.14 -19.50
N LYS A 673 32.31 38.32 -20.32
CA LYS A 673 33.68 38.57 -19.85
C LYS A 673 34.23 39.83 -20.49
N ILE A 674 34.89 40.67 -19.69
CA ILE A 674 35.71 41.78 -20.15
C ILE A 674 37.14 41.26 -20.24
N ARG A 675 37.70 41.24 -21.45
CA ARG A 675 39.09 40.88 -21.71
C ARG A 675 39.89 42.14 -21.88
N VAL A 676 40.89 42.33 -21.03
CA VAL A 676 41.89 43.39 -21.17
C VAL A 676 43.05 42.82 -21.95
N LYS A 677 43.42 43.44 -23.10
CA LYS A 677 44.38 42.90 -24.03
C LYS A 677 45.51 43.89 -24.27
N GLU A 678 46.70 43.38 -24.58
CA GLU A 678 47.83 44.07 -25.07
C GLU A 678 48.46 43.31 -26.25
N ASN A 679 48.61 43.96 -27.39
CA ASN A 679 49.16 43.34 -28.60
C ASN A 679 48.43 41.98 -28.96
N GLY A 680 47.09 41.93 -28.76
CA GLY A 680 46.28 40.77 -29.04
C GLY A 680 46.35 39.68 -27.97
N LYS A 681 47.22 39.80 -26.94
CA LYS A 681 47.26 38.86 -25.80
C LYS A 681 46.37 39.32 -24.67
N ILE A 682 45.63 38.37 -24.05
CA ILE A 682 44.75 38.64 -22.91
C ILE A 682 45.61 38.77 -21.65
N LEU A 683 45.65 39.97 -21.04
CA LEU A 683 46.35 40.21 -19.78
C LEU A 683 45.47 39.88 -18.57
N ARG A 684 44.17 40.22 -18.63
CA ARG A 684 43.25 40.01 -17.54
C ARG A 684 41.83 39.78 -18.06
N VAL A 685 41.06 38.97 -17.33
CA VAL A 685 39.63 38.68 -17.66
C VAL A 685 38.78 38.95 -16.44
N TYR A 686 37.81 39.83 -16.58
CA TYR A 686 36.78 40.06 -15.55
C TYR A 686 35.50 39.42 -15.96
N LYS A 687 34.79 38.77 -15.02
CA LYS A 687 33.46 38.17 -15.24
C LYS A 687 32.37 39.14 -14.80
N ILE A 688 31.33 39.25 -15.60
CA ILE A 688 30.20 40.14 -15.33
C ILE A 688 29.10 39.40 -14.56
N ILE A 689 28.57 40.08 -13.56
CA ILE A 689 27.42 39.67 -12.78
C ILE A 689 26.38 40.78 -12.87
N LEU A 690 25.24 40.49 -13.51
CA LEU A 690 24.06 41.34 -13.57
C LEU A 690 23.00 40.72 -12.67
N TYR A 691 22.73 41.30 -11.51
CA TYR A 691 21.79 40.70 -10.56
C TYR A 691 20.36 40.67 -11.10
N GLY A 692 19.76 39.50 -11.13
CA GLY A 692 18.44 39.23 -11.70
C GLY A 692 18.49 38.56 -13.07
N ASP A 693 19.61 38.60 -13.78
CA ASP A 693 19.84 37.92 -15.04
C ASP A 693 20.36 36.50 -14.78
N SER A 694 19.43 35.58 -14.63
CA SER A 694 19.69 34.18 -14.27
C SER A 694 20.06 33.29 -15.46
N ASN A 695 19.84 33.78 -16.69
CA ASN A 695 20.10 33.06 -17.95
C ASN A 695 21.25 33.65 -18.76
N GLY A 696 21.75 34.84 -18.39
CA GLY A 696 22.88 35.50 -19.03
C GLY A 696 22.57 36.23 -20.33
N ASP A 697 21.32 36.53 -20.63
CA ASP A 697 20.91 37.20 -21.88
C ASP A 697 20.97 38.76 -21.81
N GLY A 698 21.38 39.30 -20.66
CA GLY A 698 21.48 40.75 -20.41
C GLY A 698 20.13 41.42 -20.15
N LYS A 699 19.05 40.67 -19.90
CA LYS A 699 17.72 41.19 -19.57
C LYS A 699 17.29 40.61 -18.25
N ILE A 700 16.36 41.29 -17.57
CA ILE A 700 15.71 40.78 -16.37
C ILE A 700 14.21 40.64 -16.69
N ASN A 701 13.77 39.40 -16.94
CA ASN A 701 12.41 39.13 -17.41
C ASN A 701 11.86 37.77 -16.88
N SER A 702 10.71 37.33 -17.42
CA SER A 702 10.06 36.08 -16.97
C SER A 702 10.87 34.81 -17.25
N VAL A 703 11.86 34.86 -18.16
CA VAL A 703 12.72 33.70 -18.43
C VAL A 703 13.64 33.46 -17.23
N ASP A 704 14.18 34.52 -16.63
CA ASP A 704 15.02 34.45 -15.43
C ASP A 704 14.29 33.85 -14.24
N LEU A 705 12.99 34.23 -14.07
CA LEU A 705 12.12 33.62 -13.08
C LEU A 705 12.00 32.11 -13.29
N LEU A 706 11.80 31.69 -14.53
CA LEU A 706 11.64 30.28 -14.85
C LEU A 706 12.93 29.50 -14.59
N VAL A 707 14.07 30.03 -15.00
CA VAL A 707 15.40 29.42 -14.80
C VAL A 707 15.68 29.27 -13.32
N LEU A 708 15.50 30.34 -12.52
CA LEU A 708 15.70 30.29 -11.09
C LEU A 708 14.72 29.36 -10.38
N GLN A 709 13.46 29.34 -10.80
CA GLN A 709 12.46 28.44 -10.24
C GLN A 709 12.82 26.96 -10.44
N ARG A 710 13.27 26.61 -11.64
CA ARG A 710 13.71 25.22 -11.95
C ARG A 710 14.94 24.82 -11.13
N HIS A 711 15.87 25.77 -10.90
CA HIS A 711 17.04 25.53 -10.05
C HIS A 711 16.65 25.30 -8.58
N ILE A 712 15.74 26.13 -8.02
CA ILE A 712 15.27 26.00 -6.63
C ILE A 712 14.54 24.68 -6.41
N LEU A 713 13.79 24.22 -7.43
CA LEU A 713 13.08 22.93 -7.41
C LEU A 713 13.97 21.72 -7.72
N GLU A 714 15.28 21.94 -7.89
CA GLU A 714 16.28 20.90 -8.23
C GLU A 714 16.00 20.16 -9.55
N ILE A 715 15.21 20.78 -10.45
CA ILE A 715 14.88 20.22 -11.77
C ILE A 715 16.06 20.43 -12.75
N GLU A 716 16.66 21.61 -12.73
CA GLU A 716 17.76 21.97 -13.61
C GLU A 716 18.75 22.89 -12.86
N PRO A 717 19.98 22.41 -12.56
CA PRO A 717 20.96 23.20 -11.86
C PRO A 717 21.52 24.28 -12.80
N ILE A 718 21.78 25.50 -12.27
CA ILE A 718 22.43 26.57 -12.98
C ILE A 718 23.91 26.69 -12.56
N GLU A 719 24.75 27.13 -13.48
CA GLU A 719 26.19 27.39 -13.23
C GLU A 719 26.41 28.43 -12.14
N GLU A 720 27.63 28.43 -11.56
CA GLU A 720 27.95 29.26 -10.39
C GLU A 720 27.74 30.75 -10.66
N ILE A 721 28.12 31.24 -11.85
CA ILE A 721 27.99 32.66 -12.19
C ILE A 721 26.52 33.11 -12.24
N TYR A 722 25.61 32.28 -12.82
CA TYR A 722 24.20 32.57 -12.89
C TYR A 722 23.54 32.39 -11.53
N ARG A 723 24.06 31.48 -10.70
CA ARG A 723 23.59 31.29 -9.29
C ARG A 723 23.97 32.54 -8.46
N LYS A 724 25.15 33.15 -8.68
CA LYS A 724 25.52 34.42 -8.05
C LYS A 724 24.58 35.55 -8.49
N ALA A 725 24.33 35.67 -9.79
CA ALA A 725 23.43 36.66 -10.37
C ALA A 725 21.99 36.52 -9.87
N SER A 726 21.56 35.29 -9.56
CA SER A 726 20.24 35.01 -9.00
C SER A 726 20.10 35.27 -7.49
N ASN A 727 21.21 35.49 -6.77
CA ASN A 727 21.23 35.80 -5.33
C ASN A 727 21.07 37.32 -5.10
N ILE A 728 19.83 37.81 -5.25
CA ILE A 728 19.49 39.25 -5.20
C ILE A 728 19.82 39.88 -3.84
N ARG A 729 19.75 39.10 -2.77
CA ARG A 729 20.08 39.58 -1.41
C ARG A 729 21.57 39.72 -1.15
N LYS A 730 22.42 39.29 -2.07
CA LYS A 730 23.90 39.35 -2.00
C LYS A 730 24.47 38.79 -0.68
N ASN A 731 23.82 37.81 -0.07
CA ASN A 731 24.14 37.32 1.27
C ASN A 731 25.08 36.10 1.29
N GLY A 732 25.65 35.73 0.15
CA GLY A 732 26.54 34.56 0.00
C GLY A 732 25.90 33.19 0.12
N ASN A 733 24.59 33.09 0.39
CA ASN A 733 23.82 31.85 0.44
C ASN A 733 23.32 31.47 -0.95
N LYS A 734 22.82 30.22 -1.07
CA LYS A 734 22.12 29.79 -2.30
C LYS A 734 20.87 30.64 -2.52
N PRO A 735 20.52 30.96 -3.78
CA PRO A 735 19.24 31.62 -4.07
C PRO A 735 18.07 30.79 -3.57
N THR A 736 17.01 31.49 -3.17
CA THR A 736 15.79 30.88 -2.57
C THR A 736 14.53 31.48 -3.19
N SER A 737 13.36 31.01 -2.75
CA SER A 737 12.07 31.60 -3.14
C SER A 737 11.95 33.09 -2.82
N VAL A 738 12.74 33.64 -1.89
CA VAL A 738 12.76 35.07 -1.59
C VAL A 738 13.44 35.82 -2.75
N ASP A 739 14.54 35.30 -3.32
CA ASP A 739 15.22 35.90 -4.45
C ASP A 739 14.32 35.81 -5.70
N LEU A 740 13.61 34.73 -5.89
CA LEU A 740 12.58 34.58 -6.93
C LEU A 740 11.50 35.67 -6.83
N LEU A 741 11.00 35.92 -5.61
CA LEU A 741 10.01 36.97 -5.37
C LEU A 741 10.57 38.37 -5.68
N LEU A 742 11.85 38.63 -5.39
CA LEU A 742 12.48 39.91 -5.68
C LEU A 742 12.62 40.15 -7.19
N ILE A 743 13.01 39.13 -7.98
CA ILE A 743 13.01 39.20 -9.45
C ILE A 743 11.58 39.43 -9.98
N GLN A 744 10.59 38.72 -9.46
CA GLN A 744 9.18 38.91 -9.85
C GLN A 744 8.70 40.33 -9.60
N ARG A 745 9.00 40.90 -8.42
CA ARG A 745 8.65 42.30 -8.08
C ARG A 745 9.33 43.30 -8.98
N HIS A 746 10.56 43.05 -9.37
CA HIS A 746 11.30 43.90 -10.33
C HIS A 746 10.62 43.91 -11.70
N ILE A 747 10.26 42.73 -12.24
CA ILE A 747 9.58 42.58 -13.53
C ILE A 747 8.23 43.31 -13.53
N LEU A 748 7.52 43.29 -12.41
CA LEU A 748 6.23 43.99 -12.22
C LEU A 748 6.40 45.51 -11.96
N GLY A 749 7.62 46.05 -11.91
CA GLY A 749 7.88 47.46 -11.61
C GLY A 749 7.58 47.87 -10.16
N LEU A 750 7.42 46.89 -9.25
CA LEU A 750 7.09 47.13 -7.84
C LEU A 750 8.30 47.39 -6.96
N GLN A 751 9.48 46.95 -7.40
CA GLN A 751 10.75 47.11 -6.72
C GLN A 751 11.89 46.92 -7.71
N ILE A 752 12.86 47.85 -7.73
CA ILE A 752 14.04 47.73 -8.58
C ILE A 752 15.09 46.87 -7.88
N ILE A 753 15.76 45.97 -8.62
CA ILE A 753 16.92 45.23 -8.13
C ILE A 753 18.13 46.17 -8.17
N GLU A 754 18.79 46.37 -7.03
CA GLU A 754 20.06 47.07 -6.94
C GLU A 754 21.17 46.19 -7.48
N GLN A 755 21.91 46.69 -8.44
CA GLN A 755 22.99 46.00 -9.13
C GLN A 755 24.31 45.98 -8.33
#